data_6d67517359388e86279de6e468cee285
#
_entry.id   6d67517359388e86279de6e468cee285
#
_cell.length_a   1.000
_cell.length_b   1.000
_cell.length_c   1.000
_cell.angle_alpha   90.00
_cell.angle_beta   90.00
_cell.angle_gamma   90.00
#
_symmetry.space_group_name_H-M   'P 1'
#
loop_
_entity.id
_entity.type
_entity.pdbx_description
1 polymer ?
#
loop_
_entity_poly.entity_id
_entity_poly.type
_entity_poly.pdbx_seq_one_letter_code
_entity_poly.pdbx_strand_id
1 'polypeptide(L)'
;MSVLQWVCLAVVVAATVVGVALFSRGVVAIVRTVRIGRVAPGRSGPVGTRLATLLREVVGHGRFQHRPVVRVAHWVVMVSFPLLVLTLVAGYGQVVSPTWALPLIGHLWPVEWVVEAFAWAALLGIVALFVLRLRISPRAAAPEVERRRSRFFGSNQAQAYFVEATVFAVVAAVLVLRGLEYALLSQAGETGLGLHFPLTAWFGGFWAGGSTAALETAVVVAATVKIVVSMSWFVVVGLQPTMGVAWHRFLAVVNVYARREPAGGPALGPLVPLTLADGTAVDLAALEDLPDDARLGAGAIEDLSWKQLLDTATCTECGRCQDQCPAWATGKPLSPKLVMLSLRDHAAATAPYLRATAAAGAVTEGTAAPVDRRAAVEDDPHAGVDLVAAGVIDPDVLWACTTCGACVQQCPVDIEHVDTIVDVRRYQVLMESAFPKELGGTFTKLERQGNPWGLPARARLDWAKGLDFDVPVVGADVESAADVDYLFWVGCAGAYEDRAKKTTRAVAELLHAAGVSFAVLGDGETCTGDPARRAGNELLYQMLASQNVEVLNEVGAQRIVVTCAHCFNTISREYPQLGGRFTVLHHTELLNTLVADGRLVPVEPGADAGAGGGTVGQRITYHDPCYLGRHNQVYTPPRELLAAIPGAELAEMPRNRETSFCCGAGGARMWMEESVGTRINATRAAEAMSTGADVVATACPYCTVMLSDGVAAVAASDGGADGTAAAGPGAEPVGTDAPAGPTSPAGPDRGPAGGAPARASVGVPEVADIAVLLRDSLRAPTL
;
A
#
# COMPACT_ATOMS: atom_id res chain seq x y z
N MET A 1 -0.71 50.18 -27.38
CA MET A 1 -0.85 48.74 -27.74
C MET A 1 -0.97 48.61 -29.26
N SER A 2 -0.14 47.78 -29.84
CA SER A 2 -0.22 47.41 -31.29
C SER A 2 -1.44 46.53 -31.56
N VAL A 3 -1.79 46.39 -32.83
CA VAL A 3 -2.87 45.46 -33.26
C VAL A 3 -2.59 44.04 -32.80
N LEU A 4 -1.32 43.59 -32.85
CA LEU A 4 -0.89 42.28 -32.38
C LEU A 4 -1.16 42.13 -30.88
N GLN A 5 -0.83 43.13 -30.05
CA GLN A 5 -1.12 43.04 -28.61
C GLN A 5 -2.61 42.94 -28.30
N TRP A 6 -3.45 43.67 -29.04
CA TRP A 6 -4.92 43.51 -28.88
C TRP A 6 -5.42 42.11 -29.26
N VAL A 7 -4.89 41.55 -30.35
CA VAL A 7 -5.24 40.16 -30.77
C VAL A 7 -4.75 39.16 -29.70
N CYS A 8 -3.50 39.27 -29.26
CA CYS A 8 -2.93 38.44 -28.22
C CYS A 8 -3.72 38.53 -26.90
N LEU A 9 -4.10 39.75 -26.49
CA LEU A 9 -4.92 39.94 -25.28
C LEU A 9 -6.30 39.30 -25.43
N ALA A 10 -6.97 39.44 -26.56
CA ALA A 10 -8.26 38.79 -26.82
C ALA A 10 -8.15 37.25 -26.74
N VAL A 11 -7.11 36.68 -27.36
CA VAL A 11 -6.83 35.23 -27.31
C VAL A 11 -6.58 34.75 -25.88
N VAL A 12 -5.76 35.44 -25.13
CA VAL A 12 -5.41 35.10 -23.74
C VAL A 12 -6.64 35.20 -22.83
N VAL A 13 -7.46 36.24 -22.95
CA VAL A 13 -8.69 36.39 -22.17
C VAL A 13 -9.68 35.26 -22.49
N ALA A 14 -9.90 34.98 -23.78
CA ALA A 14 -10.80 33.89 -24.20
C ALA A 14 -10.32 32.53 -23.68
N ALA A 15 -9.01 32.22 -23.84
CA ALA A 15 -8.42 30.97 -23.33
C ALA A 15 -8.54 30.85 -21.82
N THR A 16 -8.38 31.96 -21.08
CA THR A 16 -8.51 31.99 -19.62
C THR A 16 -9.95 31.72 -19.18
N VAL A 17 -10.93 32.42 -19.76
CA VAL A 17 -12.34 32.23 -19.43
C VAL A 17 -12.76 30.80 -19.66
N VAL A 18 -12.44 30.23 -20.82
CA VAL A 18 -12.77 28.84 -21.17
C VAL A 18 -12.02 27.87 -20.27
N GLY A 19 -10.72 28.07 -20.06
CA GLY A 19 -9.90 27.20 -19.22
C GLY A 19 -10.38 27.14 -17.77
N VAL A 20 -10.61 28.30 -17.17
CA VAL A 20 -11.09 28.39 -15.76
C VAL A 20 -12.50 27.82 -15.64
N ALA A 21 -13.42 28.10 -16.56
CA ALA A 21 -14.77 27.59 -16.54
C ALA A 21 -14.81 26.04 -16.60
N LEU A 22 -14.06 25.45 -17.53
CA LEU A 22 -14.00 23.98 -17.68
C LEU A 22 -13.26 23.32 -16.50
N PHE A 23 -12.19 23.91 -16.01
CA PHE A 23 -11.50 23.41 -14.83
C PHE A 23 -12.41 23.42 -13.60
N SER A 24 -13.15 24.53 -13.38
CA SER A 24 -14.12 24.63 -12.28
C SER A 24 -15.21 23.58 -12.40
N ARG A 25 -15.70 23.31 -13.62
CA ARG A 25 -16.63 22.21 -13.88
C ARG A 25 -16.05 20.86 -13.47
N GLY A 26 -14.77 20.58 -13.81
CA GLY A 26 -14.07 19.36 -13.43
C GLY A 26 -13.96 19.21 -11.90
N VAL A 27 -13.59 20.28 -11.20
CA VAL A 27 -13.55 20.31 -9.72
C VAL A 27 -14.93 19.97 -9.14
N VAL A 28 -15.97 20.63 -9.63
CA VAL A 28 -17.35 20.39 -9.18
C VAL A 28 -17.77 18.94 -9.43
N ALA A 29 -17.41 18.36 -10.59
CA ALA A 29 -17.72 16.97 -10.90
C ALA A 29 -17.08 16.02 -9.89
N ILE A 30 -15.77 16.16 -9.61
CA ILE A 30 -15.06 15.33 -8.64
C ILE A 30 -15.66 15.47 -7.23
N VAL A 31 -15.84 16.71 -6.74
CA VAL A 31 -16.42 16.96 -5.41
C VAL A 31 -17.80 16.33 -5.29
N ARG A 32 -18.61 16.44 -6.33
CA ARG A 32 -19.96 15.84 -6.34
C ARG A 32 -19.90 14.31 -6.39
N THR A 33 -18.93 13.70 -7.06
CA THR A 33 -18.72 12.25 -7.05
C THR A 33 -18.29 11.77 -5.66
N VAL A 34 -17.31 12.44 -5.04
CA VAL A 34 -16.84 12.09 -3.70
C VAL A 34 -17.96 12.20 -2.65
N ARG A 35 -18.87 13.19 -2.79
CA ARG A 35 -19.99 13.40 -1.86
C ARG A 35 -21.13 12.39 -1.96
N ILE A 36 -21.13 11.49 -2.93
CA ILE A 36 -22.07 10.38 -3.02
C ILE A 36 -21.80 9.34 -1.93
N GLY A 37 -20.51 9.19 -1.56
CA GLY A 37 -20.07 8.17 -0.62
C GLY A 37 -20.57 8.37 0.79
N ARG A 38 -20.69 7.24 1.51
CA ARG A 38 -21.08 7.16 2.92
C ARG A 38 -20.16 7.99 3.82
N VAL A 39 -20.61 8.27 5.02
CA VAL A 39 -19.81 8.95 6.04
C VAL A 39 -18.57 8.13 6.40
N ALA A 40 -17.42 8.80 6.54
CA ALA A 40 -16.18 8.22 7.04
C ALA A 40 -15.79 8.93 8.34
N PRO A 41 -16.13 8.39 9.51
CA PRO A 41 -15.87 9.05 10.79
C PRO A 41 -14.36 9.16 11.09
N GLY A 42 -13.99 10.12 11.95
CA GLY A 42 -12.61 10.27 12.45
C GLY A 42 -11.59 10.84 11.46
N ARG A 43 -12.01 11.33 10.27
CA ARG A 43 -11.09 11.77 9.20
C ARG A 43 -10.74 13.28 9.22
N SER A 44 -11.37 14.08 10.06
CA SER A 44 -11.21 15.55 10.12
C SER A 44 -10.37 16.06 11.29
N GLY A 45 -10.40 15.39 12.43
CA GLY A 45 -9.66 15.78 13.65
C GLY A 45 -8.56 14.79 14.04
N PRO A 46 -7.58 15.22 14.85
CA PRO A 46 -7.23 16.58 15.29
C PRO A 46 -6.55 17.42 14.19
N VAL A 47 -7.05 18.62 13.95
CA VAL A 47 -6.64 19.48 12.82
C VAL A 47 -5.15 19.84 12.86
N GLY A 48 -4.64 20.28 14.02
CA GLY A 48 -3.23 20.69 14.15
C GLY A 48 -2.24 19.58 13.84
N THR A 49 -2.47 18.37 14.36
CA THR A 49 -1.64 17.21 14.10
C THR A 49 -1.67 16.82 12.61
N ARG A 50 -2.86 16.84 12.00
CA ARG A 50 -3.02 16.52 10.57
C ARG A 50 -2.33 17.53 9.66
N LEU A 51 -2.43 18.83 9.95
CA LEU A 51 -1.74 19.87 9.20
C LEU A 51 -0.20 19.76 9.34
N ALA A 52 0.30 19.54 10.55
CA ALA A 52 1.72 19.36 10.77
C ALA A 52 2.26 18.13 10.02
N THR A 53 1.51 17.04 10.04
CA THR A 53 1.85 15.80 9.31
C THR A 53 1.79 16.02 7.80
N LEU A 54 0.74 16.68 7.30
CA LEU A 54 0.61 17.03 5.88
C LEU A 54 1.81 17.84 5.39
N LEU A 55 2.17 18.91 6.10
CA LEU A 55 3.32 19.73 5.76
C LEU A 55 4.62 18.94 5.76
N ARG A 56 4.87 18.13 6.80
CA ARG A 56 6.06 17.30 6.90
C ARG A 56 6.17 16.30 5.74
N GLU A 57 5.07 15.63 5.38
CA GLU A 57 5.09 14.58 4.35
C GLU A 57 5.09 15.15 2.92
N VAL A 58 4.31 16.18 2.65
CA VAL A 58 4.28 16.82 1.33
C VAL A 58 5.59 17.55 1.05
N VAL A 59 6.08 18.38 1.99
CA VAL A 59 7.34 19.11 1.81
C VAL A 59 8.54 18.17 1.88
N GLY A 60 8.55 17.23 2.82
CA GLY A 60 9.67 16.29 3.02
C GLY A 60 9.78 15.18 1.98
N HIS A 61 8.72 14.90 1.20
CA HIS A 61 8.67 13.79 0.21
C HIS A 61 9.15 12.45 0.77
N GLY A 62 8.83 12.16 2.05
CA GLY A 62 9.30 10.98 2.77
C GLY A 62 8.93 9.64 2.09
N ARG A 63 7.81 9.60 1.37
CA ARG A 63 7.32 8.41 0.65
C ARG A 63 8.18 7.99 -0.56
N PHE A 64 9.19 8.77 -0.93
CA PHE A 64 10.09 8.50 -2.06
C PHE A 64 11.51 8.13 -1.63
N GLN A 65 11.75 7.74 -0.38
CA GLN A 65 13.09 7.52 0.19
C GLN A 65 13.95 6.54 -0.63
N HIS A 66 13.37 5.46 -1.13
CA HIS A 66 14.10 4.45 -1.90
C HIS A 66 14.29 4.77 -3.40
N ARG A 67 13.91 5.98 -3.85
CA ARG A 67 14.01 6.43 -5.25
C ARG A 67 14.52 7.85 -5.33
N PRO A 68 15.81 8.10 -5.03
CA PRO A 68 16.33 9.46 -4.83
C PRO A 68 16.17 10.37 -6.05
N VAL A 69 16.42 9.88 -7.25
CA VAL A 69 16.26 10.66 -8.49
C VAL A 69 14.79 11.08 -8.68
N VAL A 70 13.85 10.16 -8.52
CA VAL A 70 12.41 10.48 -8.62
C VAL A 70 12.00 11.44 -7.51
N ARG A 71 12.50 11.25 -6.29
CA ARG A 71 12.22 12.12 -5.14
C ARG A 71 12.62 13.57 -5.44
N VAL A 72 13.87 13.80 -5.85
CA VAL A 72 14.41 15.14 -6.12
C VAL A 72 13.69 15.77 -7.31
N ALA A 73 13.61 15.06 -8.44
CA ALA A 73 12.99 15.58 -9.66
C ALA A 73 11.50 15.93 -9.45
N HIS A 74 10.73 15.06 -8.78
CA HIS A 74 9.32 15.31 -8.48
C HIS A 74 9.16 16.45 -7.47
N TRP A 75 10.00 16.51 -6.43
CA TRP A 75 9.97 17.58 -5.43
C TRP A 75 10.18 18.95 -6.07
N VAL A 76 11.20 19.08 -6.93
CA VAL A 76 11.50 20.32 -7.63
C VAL A 76 10.33 20.76 -8.51
N VAL A 77 9.77 19.85 -9.30
CA VAL A 77 8.61 20.15 -10.16
C VAL A 77 7.40 20.56 -9.31
N MET A 78 7.16 19.90 -8.17
CA MET A 78 6.06 20.23 -7.27
C MET A 78 6.23 21.63 -6.64
N VAL A 79 7.42 21.95 -6.10
CA VAL A 79 7.69 23.25 -5.45
C VAL A 79 7.72 24.38 -6.47
N SER A 80 8.11 24.09 -7.71
CA SER A 80 8.08 25.09 -8.80
C SER A 80 6.66 25.50 -9.19
N PHE A 81 5.64 24.68 -8.91
CA PHE A 81 4.27 24.96 -9.36
C PHE A 81 3.70 26.29 -8.86
N PRO A 82 3.77 26.67 -7.56
CA PRO A 82 3.35 28.00 -7.09
C PRO A 82 4.13 29.14 -7.75
N LEU A 83 5.44 28.96 -7.96
CA LEU A 83 6.27 29.94 -8.64
C LEU A 83 5.87 30.12 -10.10
N LEU A 84 5.52 29.04 -10.79
CA LEU A 84 5.01 29.09 -12.16
C LEU A 84 3.68 29.83 -12.26
N VAL A 85 2.81 29.74 -11.24
CA VAL A 85 1.58 30.55 -11.15
C VAL A 85 1.90 32.03 -11.06
N LEU A 86 2.87 32.45 -10.24
CA LEU A 86 3.32 33.84 -10.18
C LEU A 86 3.85 34.33 -11.53
N THR A 87 4.67 33.51 -12.20
CA THR A 87 5.17 33.86 -13.54
C THR A 87 4.06 33.88 -14.60
N LEU A 88 2.98 33.13 -14.41
CA LEU A 88 1.81 33.17 -15.27
C LEU A 88 1.11 34.54 -15.16
N VAL A 89 0.94 35.05 -13.92
CA VAL A 89 0.39 36.41 -13.68
C VAL A 89 1.28 37.45 -14.34
N ALA A 90 2.61 37.35 -14.21
CA ALA A 90 3.54 38.25 -14.91
C ALA A 90 3.32 38.24 -16.44
N GLY A 91 3.07 37.04 -17.02
CA GLY A 91 2.79 36.90 -18.45
C GLY A 91 1.59 37.70 -18.94
N TYR A 92 0.52 37.83 -18.15
CA TYR A 92 -0.62 38.69 -18.51
C TYR A 92 -0.24 40.14 -18.64
N GLY A 93 0.60 40.64 -17.70
CA GLY A 93 1.14 41.97 -17.77
C GLY A 93 2.04 42.18 -19.01
N GLN A 94 2.89 41.19 -19.34
CA GLN A 94 3.80 41.23 -20.49
C GLN A 94 3.10 41.22 -21.84
N VAL A 95 1.88 40.67 -21.94
CA VAL A 95 1.07 40.81 -23.17
C VAL A 95 0.63 42.24 -23.40
N VAL A 96 0.36 43.00 -22.36
CA VAL A 96 -0.04 44.42 -22.42
C VAL A 96 1.18 45.34 -22.56
N SER A 97 2.21 45.10 -21.75
CA SER A 97 3.47 45.87 -21.75
C SER A 97 4.65 44.88 -21.67
N PRO A 98 5.50 44.79 -22.70
CA PRO A 98 6.58 43.80 -22.76
C PRO A 98 7.56 43.87 -21.58
N THR A 99 7.72 45.03 -20.98
CA THR A 99 8.61 45.27 -19.81
C THR A 99 7.89 45.19 -18.48
N TRP A 100 6.60 44.72 -18.44
CA TRP A 100 5.84 44.65 -17.21
C TRP A 100 6.40 43.61 -16.26
N ALA A 101 6.55 43.95 -14.99
CA ALA A 101 6.94 43.08 -13.92
C ALA A 101 5.93 43.13 -12.77
N LEU A 102 5.92 42.08 -11.93
CA LEU A 102 5.03 42.04 -10.77
C LEU A 102 5.31 43.20 -9.82
N PRO A 103 4.29 43.97 -9.41
CA PRO A 103 4.45 45.05 -8.45
C PRO A 103 5.14 44.54 -7.16
N LEU A 104 6.01 45.34 -6.58
CA LEU A 104 6.77 45.13 -5.35
C LEU A 104 7.86 44.04 -5.42
N ILE A 105 7.63 42.93 -6.14
CA ILE A 105 8.52 41.74 -6.11
C ILE A 105 9.19 41.43 -7.45
N GLY A 106 8.70 41.97 -8.55
CA GLY A 106 9.14 41.60 -9.90
C GLY A 106 10.59 41.99 -10.22
N HIS A 107 11.13 43.01 -9.56
CA HIS A 107 12.53 43.48 -9.71
C HIS A 107 13.37 43.19 -8.48
N LEU A 108 12.89 42.35 -7.53
CA LEU A 108 13.71 41.93 -6.39
C LEU A 108 14.64 40.78 -6.82
N TRP A 109 15.95 41.07 -6.86
CA TRP A 109 16.95 40.10 -7.28
C TRP A 109 16.85 38.74 -6.54
N PRO A 110 16.47 38.62 -5.25
CA PRO A 110 16.30 37.31 -4.62
C PRO A 110 15.11 36.49 -5.22
N VAL A 111 14.04 37.19 -5.60
CA VAL A 111 12.86 36.54 -6.22
C VAL A 111 13.21 36.06 -7.63
N GLU A 112 13.91 36.87 -8.39
CA GLU A 112 14.39 36.55 -9.75
C GLU A 112 15.33 35.34 -9.73
N TRP A 113 16.27 35.29 -8.76
CA TRP A 113 17.14 34.13 -8.55
C TRP A 113 16.38 32.86 -8.27
N VAL A 114 15.37 32.92 -7.39
CA VAL A 114 14.51 31.79 -7.07
C VAL A 114 13.75 31.33 -8.31
N VAL A 115 13.17 32.24 -9.07
CA VAL A 115 12.44 31.91 -10.31
C VAL A 115 13.36 31.24 -11.33
N GLU A 116 14.55 31.74 -11.59
CA GLU A 116 15.49 31.18 -12.56
C GLU A 116 16.03 29.82 -12.08
N ALA A 117 16.43 29.69 -10.82
CA ALA A 117 16.94 28.46 -10.26
C ALA A 117 15.89 27.34 -10.32
N PHE A 118 14.64 27.64 -9.91
CA PHE A 118 13.57 26.67 -9.97
C PHE A 118 13.09 26.38 -11.40
N ALA A 119 13.14 27.35 -12.32
CA ALA A 119 12.83 27.08 -13.72
C ALA A 119 13.83 26.10 -14.34
N TRP A 120 15.14 26.31 -14.17
CA TRP A 120 16.15 25.37 -14.64
C TRP A 120 16.06 24.00 -13.95
N ALA A 121 15.90 23.98 -12.63
CA ALA A 121 15.76 22.74 -11.89
C ALA A 121 14.49 21.97 -12.30
N ALA A 122 13.36 22.66 -12.52
CA ALA A 122 12.11 22.04 -12.99
C ALA A 122 12.24 21.53 -14.42
N LEU A 123 12.96 22.23 -15.30
CA LEU A 123 13.23 21.77 -16.66
C LEU A 123 14.02 20.44 -16.64
N LEU A 124 15.10 20.40 -15.87
CA LEU A 124 15.92 19.20 -15.72
C LEU A 124 15.12 18.07 -15.03
N GLY A 125 14.34 18.41 -14.01
CA GLY A 125 13.49 17.47 -13.28
C GLY A 125 12.43 16.83 -14.16
N ILE A 126 11.72 17.62 -14.97
CA ILE A 126 10.67 17.05 -15.86
C ILE A 126 11.27 16.19 -16.98
N VAL A 127 12.43 16.59 -17.53
CA VAL A 127 13.16 15.77 -18.50
C VAL A 127 13.61 14.45 -17.88
N ALA A 128 14.15 14.47 -16.65
CA ALA A 128 14.54 13.24 -15.94
C ALA A 128 13.35 12.32 -15.71
N LEU A 129 12.20 12.86 -15.28
CA LEU A 129 10.96 12.08 -15.08
C LEU A 129 10.45 11.49 -16.40
N PHE A 130 10.47 12.26 -17.47
CA PHE A 130 10.09 11.81 -18.82
C PHE A 130 10.98 10.67 -19.31
N VAL A 131 12.30 10.80 -19.21
CA VAL A 131 13.26 9.74 -19.59
C VAL A 131 13.05 8.48 -18.76
N LEU A 132 12.86 8.62 -17.44
CA LEU A 132 12.55 7.47 -16.58
C LEU A 132 11.25 6.79 -16.97
N ARG A 133 10.21 7.56 -17.31
CA ARG A 133 8.93 7.01 -17.81
C ARG A 133 9.14 6.26 -19.11
N LEU A 134 9.84 6.81 -20.10
CA LEU A 134 10.13 6.14 -21.37
C LEU A 134 10.84 4.80 -21.17
N ARG A 135 11.79 4.72 -20.24
CA ARG A 135 12.54 3.50 -19.95
C ARG A 135 11.70 2.41 -19.30
N ILE A 136 10.70 2.78 -18.51
CA ILE A 136 9.89 1.85 -17.70
C ILE A 136 8.55 1.53 -18.37
N SER A 137 8.06 2.39 -19.27
CA SER A 137 6.76 2.21 -19.94
C SER A 137 6.71 0.89 -20.73
N PRO A 138 5.56 0.18 -20.70
CA PRO A 138 5.42 -1.05 -21.43
C PRO A 138 5.45 -0.77 -22.94
N ARG A 139 6.21 -1.56 -23.69
CA ARG A 139 6.24 -1.47 -25.15
C ARG A 139 4.94 -2.04 -25.69
N ALA A 140 4.24 -1.28 -26.55
CA ALA A 140 2.93 -1.69 -27.09
C ALA A 140 2.99 -3.04 -27.86
N ALA A 141 4.07 -3.29 -28.59
CA ALA A 141 4.29 -4.51 -29.35
C ALA A 141 4.77 -5.72 -28.53
N ALA A 142 5.09 -5.55 -27.23
CA ALA A 142 5.56 -6.64 -26.40
C ALA A 142 4.41 -7.56 -25.97
N PRO A 143 4.66 -8.88 -25.76
CA PRO A 143 3.69 -9.80 -25.19
C PRO A 143 3.13 -9.29 -23.83
N GLU A 144 1.91 -9.66 -23.51
CA GLU A 144 1.26 -9.19 -22.27
C GLU A 144 2.09 -9.51 -21.02
N VAL A 145 2.67 -10.70 -20.93
CA VAL A 145 3.53 -11.13 -19.81
C VAL A 145 4.69 -10.15 -19.60
N GLU A 146 5.32 -9.68 -20.69
CA GLU A 146 6.39 -8.69 -20.61
C GLU A 146 5.85 -7.31 -20.24
N ARG A 147 4.72 -6.89 -20.81
CA ARG A 147 4.06 -5.62 -20.50
C ARG A 147 3.65 -5.54 -19.03
N ARG A 148 3.16 -6.66 -18.45
CA ARG A 148 2.77 -6.76 -17.03
C ARG A 148 3.92 -6.50 -16.05
N ARG A 149 5.18 -6.67 -16.46
CA ARG A 149 6.36 -6.35 -15.63
C ARG A 149 6.54 -4.86 -15.42
N SER A 150 5.95 -4.02 -16.28
CA SER A 150 5.99 -2.58 -16.09
C SER A 150 4.96 -2.12 -15.06
N ARG A 151 5.38 -1.32 -14.09
CA ARG A 151 4.44 -0.68 -13.14
C ARG A 151 3.43 0.25 -13.82
N PHE A 152 3.70 0.70 -15.05
CA PHE A 152 2.78 1.51 -15.85
C PHE A 152 1.81 0.69 -16.71
N PHE A 153 1.81 -0.65 -16.62
CA PHE A 153 0.81 -1.48 -17.29
C PHE A 153 -0.60 -1.05 -16.86
N GLY A 154 -1.46 -0.75 -17.83
CA GLY A 154 -2.82 -0.27 -17.59
C GLY A 154 -2.94 1.20 -17.16
N SER A 155 -1.84 1.98 -17.13
CA SER A 155 -1.88 3.44 -16.95
C SER A 155 -2.07 4.16 -18.28
N ASN A 156 -2.73 5.33 -18.24
CA ASN A 156 -2.92 6.16 -19.43
C ASN A 156 -1.64 6.96 -19.75
N GLN A 157 -0.82 6.41 -20.67
CA GLN A 157 0.45 7.01 -21.07
C GLN A 157 0.27 8.34 -21.79
N ALA A 158 -0.76 8.49 -22.62
CA ALA A 158 -0.99 9.73 -23.37
C ALA A 158 -1.26 10.91 -22.44
N GLN A 159 -2.08 10.69 -21.39
CA GLN A 159 -2.34 11.71 -20.37
C GLN A 159 -1.08 12.09 -19.60
N ALA A 160 -0.24 11.11 -19.30
CA ALA A 160 1.02 11.37 -18.59
C ALA A 160 2.00 12.19 -19.44
N TYR A 161 2.17 11.82 -20.72
CA TYR A 161 3.03 12.58 -21.63
C TYR A 161 2.49 14.00 -21.90
N PHE A 162 1.17 14.16 -21.98
CA PHE A 162 0.56 15.47 -22.10
C PHE A 162 0.91 16.38 -20.91
N VAL A 163 0.82 15.87 -19.68
CA VAL A 163 1.19 16.64 -18.48
C VAL A 163 2.69 17.00 -18.49
N GLU A 164 3.54 16.03 -18.79
CA GLU A 164 5.00 16.24 -18.84
C GLU A 164 5.37 17.25 -19.92
N ALA A 165 4.79 17.16 -21.12
CA ALA A 165 5.01 18.11 -22.21
C ALA A 165 4.51 19.51 -21.86
N THR A 166 3.35 19.63 -21.21
CA THR A 166 2.83 20.94 -20.76
C THR A 166 3.74 21.59 -19.75
N VAL A 167 4.19 20.85 -18.72
CA VAL A 167 5.12 21.38 -17.71
C VAL A 167 6.43 21.84 -18.37
N PHE A 168 6.99 21.01 -19.26
CA PHE A 168 8.17 21.34 -20.04
C PHE A 168 7.98 22.65 -20.83
N ALA A 169 6.89 22.77 -21.59
CA ALA A 169 6.61 23.93 -22.43
C ALA A 169 6.44 25.22 -21.60
N VAL A 170 5.73 25.15 -20.45
CA VAL A 170 5.55 26.30 -19.56
C VAL A 170 6.87 26.73 -18.94
N VAL A 171 7.69 25.80 -18.45
CA VAL A 171 9.00 26.11 -17.85
C VAL A 171 9.96 26.66 -18.90
N ALA A 172 10.01 26.08 -20.10
CA ALA A 172 10.82 26.59 -21.21
C ALA A 172 10.39 28.02 -21.61
N ALA A 173 9.09 28.30 -21.66
CA ALA A 173 8.58 29.63 -21.92
C ALA A 173 8.97 30.65 -20.84
N VAL A 174 9.06 30.25 -19.55
CA VAL A 174 9.58 31.11 -18.47
C VAL A 174 11.02 31.48 -18.75
N LEU A 175 11.88 30.53 -19.09
CA LEU A 175 13.30 30.79 -19.39
C LEU A 175 13.46 31.66 -20.64
N VAL A 176 12.69 31.40 -21.70
CA VAL A 176 12.68 32.25 -22.91
C VAL A 176 12.29 33.67 -22.58
N LEU A 177 11.23 33.89 -21.80
CA LEU A 177 10.80 35.24 -21.38
C LEU A 177 11.89 35.95 -20.57
N ARG A 178 12.55 35.27 -19.64
CA ARG A 178 13.66 35.83 -18.87
C ARG A 178 14.84 36.23 -19.78
N GLY A 179 15.18 35.41 -20.76
CA GLY A 179 16.24 35.75 -21.72
C GLY A 179 15.89 36.94 -22.63
N LEU A 180 14.63 37.05 -23.09
CA LEU A 180 14.14 38.18 -23.87
C LEU A 180 14.10 39.46 -23.03
N GLU A 181 13.71 39.38 -21.76
CA GLU A 181 13.76 40.50 -20.80
C GLU A 181 15.17 40.99 -20.60
N TYR A 182 16.15 40.09 -20.41
CA TYR A 182 17.56 40.42 -20.36
C TYR A 182 18.00 41.19 -21.61
N ALA A 183 17.62 40.72 -22.80
CA ALA A 183 17.99 41.37 -24.07
C ALA A 183 17.41 42.79 -24.20
N LEU A 184 16.15 43.00 -23.80
CA LEU A 184 15.50 44.31 -23.80
C LEU A 184 16.17 45.29 -22.84
N LEU A 185 16.44 44.87 -21.59
CA LEU A 185 17.08 45.71 -20.58
C LEU A 185 18.54 46.03 -20.95
N SER A 186 19.25 45.09 -21.57
CA SER A 186 20.60 45.31 -22.11
C SER A 186 20.64 46.39 -23.19
N GLN A 187 19.65 46.40 -24.11
CA GLN A 187 19.52 47.46 -25.13
C GLN A 187 19.11 48.81 -24.55
N ALA A 188 18.35 48.84 -23.47
CA ALA A 188 18.01 50.05 -22.74
C ALA A 188 19.21 50.67 -22.00
N GLY A 189 20.37 49.98 -21.97
CA GLY A 189 21.59 50.47 -21.31
C GLY A 189 21.58 50.25 -19.78
N GLU A 190 20.70 49.41 -19.28
CA GLU A 190 20.66 49.05 -17.86
C GLU A 190 21.96 48.36 -17.43
N THR A 191 22.47 48.72 -16.24
CA THR A 191 23.71 48.19 -15.67
C THR A 191 23.40 47.20 -14.54
N GLY A 192 24.34 46.30 -14.24
CA GLY A 192 24.15 45.36 -13.15
C GLY A 192 23.23 44.15 -13.48
N LEU A 193 22.88 43.94 -14.74
CA LEU A 193 21.97 42.88 -15.19
C LEU A 193 22.40 41.47 -14.76
N GLY A 194 23.71 41.21 -14.55
CA GLY A 194 24.18 39.93 -14.02
C GLY A 194 23.63 39.59 -12.64
N LEU A 195 23.23 40.60 -11.85
CA LEU A 195 22.57 40.37 -10.56
C LEU A 195 21.11 39.94 -10.72
N HIS A 196 20.43 40.41 -11.76
CA HIS A 196 19.00 40.12 -12.02
C HIS A 196 18.78 38.87 -12.87
N PHE A 197 19.80 38.42 -13.64
CA PHE A 197 19.72 37.29 -14.57
C PHE A 197 20.88 36.30 -14.38
N PRO A 198 21.07 35.71 -13.18
CA PRO A 198 22.27 34.95 -12.86
C PRO A 198 22.43 33.70 -13.74
N LEU A 199 21.33 33.06 -14.16
CA LEU A 199 21.34 31.80 -14.89
C LEU A 199 20.78 31.93 -16.32
N THR A 200 20.28 33.10 -16.73
CA THR A 200 19.68 33.29 -18.07
C THR A 200 20.41 34.32 -18.92
N ALA A 201 21.28 35.16 -18.34
CA ALA A 201 22.07 36.17 -19.07
C ALA A 201 22.89 35.58 -20.23
N TRP A 202 23.50 34.41 -20.06
CA TRP A 202 24.37 33.77 -21.04
C TRP A 202 23.68 33.48 -22.38
N PHE A 203 22.41 33.04 -22.38
CA PHE A 203 21.68 32.82 -23.63
C PHE A 203 20.80 34.01 -24.02
N GLY A 204 20.36 34.83 -23.06
CA GLY A 204 19.68 36.08 -23.32
C GLY A 204 20.53 37.05 -24.17
N GLY A 205 21.84 36.99 -24.00
CA GLY A 205 22.80 37.74 -24.83
C GLY A 205 22.74 37.42 -26.34
N PHE A 206 22.33 36.20 -26.73
CA PHE A 206 22.16 35.85 -28.15
C PHE A 206 21.07 36.69 -28.84
N TRP A 207 20.10 37.18 -28.09
CA TRP A 207 19.00 38.01 -28.63
C TRP A 207 19.26 39.50 -28.55
N ALA A 208 20.29 39.95 -27.81
CA ALA A 208 20.59 41.36 -27.59
C ALA A 208 20.88 42.12 -28.91
N GLY A 209 21.26 41.46 -30.00
CA GLY A 209 21.45 42.06 -31.32
C GLY A 209 20.16 42.28 -32.13
N GLY A 210 18.99 41.83 -31.67
CA GLY A 210 17.70 42.04 -32.33
C GLY A 210 17.21 43.49 -32.20
N SER A 211 16.30 43.96 -33.06
CA SER A 211 15.68 45.28 -32.86
C SER A 211 14.74 45.26 -31.65
N THR A 212 14.63 46.36 -30.92
CA THR A 212 13.73 46.50 -29.76
C THR A 212 12.32 46.10 -30.08
N ALA A 213 11.78 46.52 -31.22
CA ALA A 213 10.43 46.15 -31.68
C ALA A 213 10.28 44.66 -31.92
N ALA A 214 11.31 43.95 -32.41
CA ALA A 214 11.28 42.51 -32.60
C ALA A 214 11.31 41.76 -31.24
N LEU A 215 12.13 42.24 -30.29
CA LEU A 215 12.19 41.69 -28.95
C LEU A 215 10.89 41.89 -28.17
N GLU A 216 10.28 43.07 -28.21
CA GLU A 216 8.98 43.36 -27.62
C GLU A 216 7.90 42.46 -28.20
N THR A 217 7.90 42.27 -29.55
CA THR A 217 6.99 41.34 -30.23
C THR A 217 7.21 39.90 -29.75
N ALA A 218 8.47 39.48 -29.61
CA ALA A 218 8.81 38.15 -29.13
C ALA A 218 8.35 37.91 -27.68
N VAL A 219 8.46 38.88 -26.78
CA VAL A 219 7.92 38.82 -25.43
C VAL A 219 6.41 38.63 -25.42
N VAL A 220 5.68 39.47 -26.20
CA VAL A 220 4.20 39.37 -26.30
C VAL A 220 3.76 38.00 -26.80
N VAL A 221 4.42 37.51 -27.85
CA VAL A 221 4.10 36.18 -28.42
C VAL A 221 4.46 35.07 -27.44
N ALA A 222 5.64 35.08 -26.83
CA ALA A 222 6.07 34.06 -25.86
C ALA A 222 5.17 34.04 -24.62
N ALA A 223 4.80 35.21 -24.09
CA ALA A 223 3.84 35.30 -22.98
C ALA A 223 2.45 34.75 -23.37
N THR A 224 1.96 35.11 -24.57
CA THR A 224 0.70 34.59 -25.09
C THR A 224 0.73 33.06 -25.22
N VAL A 225 1.78 32.50 -25.83
CA VAL A 225 1.94 31.03 -25.98
C VAL A 225 1.98 30.36 -24.60
N LYS A 226 2.74 30.89 -23.66
CA LYS A 226 2.81 30.37 -22.28
C LYS A 226 1.43 30.32 -21.63
N ILE A 227 0.64 31.40 -21.73
CA ILE A 227 -0.70 31.46 -21.13
C ILE A 227 -1.64 30.49 -21.84
N VAL A 228 -1.64 30.44 -23.18
CA VAL A 228 -2.48 29.52 -23.95
C VAL A 228 -2.16 28.07 -23.63
N VAL A 229 -0.88 27.68 -23.54
CA VAL A 229 -0.46 26.34 -23.12
C VAL A 229 -0.94 26.02 -21.71
N SER A 230 -0.81 26.97 -20.76
CA SER A 230 -1.29 26.79 -19.40
C SER A 230 -2.81 26.64 -19.35
N MET A 231 -3.56 27.43 -20.11
CA MET A 231 -5.02 27.33 -20.17
C MET A 231 -5.50 26.09 -20.91
N SER A 232 -4.79 25.62 -21.93
CA SER A 232 -5.06 24.33 -22.58
C SER A 232 -4.96 23.18 -21.59
N TRP A 233 -4.01 23.23 -20.63
CA TRP A 233 -3.95 22.26 -19.56
C TRP A 233 -5.22 22.30 -18.68
N PHE A 234 -5.71 23.50 -18.32
CA PHE A 234 -6.96 23.68 -17.56
C PHE A 234 -8.17 23.11 -18.34
N VAL A 235 -8.23 23.35 -19.65
CA VAL A 235 -9.29 22.80 -20.52
C VAL A 235 -9.27 21.27 -20.51
N VAL A 236 -8.12 20.66 -20.82
CA VAL A 236 -8.01 19.19 -20.92
C VAL A 236 -8.30 18.52 -19.59
N VAL A 237 -7.73 19.02 -18.50
CA VAL A 237 -7.93 18.46 -17.17
C VAL A 237 -9.37 18.64 -16.69
N GLY A 238 -9.98 19.80 -16.96
CA GLY A 238 -11.37 20.07 -16.62
C GLY A 238 -12.39 19.20 -17.38
N LEU A 239 -12.06 18.79 -18.61
CA LEU A 239 -12.86 17.85 -19.40
C LEU A 239 -12.66 16.39 -19.00
N GLN A 240 -11.57 16.08 -18.28
CA GLN A 240 -11.20 14.72 -17.89
C GLN A 240 -11.06 14.58 -16.35
N PRO A 241 -12.16 14.51 -15.60
CA PRO A 241 -12.13 14.41 -14.14
C PRO A 241 -11.46 13.12 -13.64
N THR A 242 -11.31 12.09 -14.48
CA THR A 242 -10.60 10.84 -14.17
C THR A 242 -9.10 10.89 -14.46
N MET A 243 -8.55 12.02 -14.90
CA MET A 243 -7.13 12.19 -15.21
C MET A 243 -6.28 12.31 -13.93
N GLY A 244 -6.08 11.19 -13.22
CA GLY A 244 -5.42 11.16 -11.90
C GLY A 244 -4.00 11.75 -11.91
N VAL A 245 -3.24 11.57 -12.98
CA VAL A 245 -1.89 12.16 -13.14
C VAL A 245 -1.89 13.70 -13.10
N ALA A 246 -3.01 14.34 -13.40
CA ALA A 246 -3.18 15.79 -13.29
C ALA A 246 -3.83 16.19 -11.96
N TRP A 247 -4.91 15.52 -11.57
CA TRP A 247 -5.70 15.87 -10.39
C TRP A 247 -5.03 15.59 -9.06
N HIS A 248 -4.09 14.63 -8.99
CA HIS A 248 -3.43 14.29 -7.72
C HIS A 248 -2.77 15.48 -7.03
N ARG A 249 -2.30 16.47 -7.77
CA ARG A 249 -1.64 17.68 -7.21
C ARG A 249 -2.56 18.51 -6.30
N PHE A 250 -3.86 18.36 -6.47
CA PHE A 250 -4.89 18.99 -5.63
C PHE A 250 -5.48 17.99 -4.64
N LEU A 251 -5.83 16.80 -5.12
CA LEU A 251 -6.52 15.79 -4.32
C LEU A 251 -5.62 15.11 -3.30
N ALA A 252 -4.33 14.93 -3.60
CA ALA A 252 -3.39 14.31 -2.65
C ALA A 252 -3.26 15.08 -1.34
N VAL A 253 -3.35 16.42 -1.39
CA VAL A 253 -3.33 17.26 -0.18
C VAL A 253 -4.51 16.91 0.73
N VAL A 254 -5.72 16.78 0.16
CA VAL A 254 -6.94 16.41 0.88
C VAL A 254 -6.86 14.96 1.36
N ASN A 255 -6.38 14.06 0.50
CA ASN A 255 -6.29 12.63 0.82
C ASN A 255 -5.29 12.34 1.95
N VAL A 256 -4.10 12.93 1.89
CA VAL A 256 -3.08 12.81 2.95
C VAL A 256 -3.56 13.45 4.26
N TYR A 257 -4.29 14.56 4.20
CA TYR A 257 -4.94 15.15 5.39
C TYR A 257 -5.95 14.19 6.01
N ALA A 258 -6.81 13.56 5.19
CA ALA A 258 -7.91 12.70 5.60
C ALA A 258 -7.50 11.24 5.90
N ARG A 259 -6.21 10.93 5.97
CA ARG A 259 -5.72 9.59 6.26
C ARG A 259 -6.15 9.07 7.64
N ARG A 260 -6.02 7.76 7.89
CA ARG A 260 -6.40 7.11 9.13
C ARG A 260 -5.65 7.68 10.34
N GLU A 261 -4.32 7.60 10.34
CA GLU A 261 -3.48 8.02 11.46
C GLU A 261 -3.08 9.49 11.35
N PRO A 262 -3.58 10.38 12.22
CA PRO A 262 -3.29 11.82 12.15
C PRO A 262 -1.80 12.15 12.30
N ALA A 263 -1.08 11.39 13.13
CA ALA A 263 0.32 11.66 13.47
C ALA A 263 1.33 11.28 12.37
N GLY A 264 0.90 10.58 11.34
CA GLY A 264 1.79 10.14 10.28
C GLY A 264 2.01 8.63 10.23
N GLY A 265 3.03 8.19 9.49
CA GLY A 265 3.25 6.79 9.21
C GLY A 265 2.55 6.30 7.93
N PRO A 266 2.60 5.02 7.59
CA PRO A 266 1.82 4.48 6.50
C PRO A 266 0.31 4.57 6.80
N ALA A 267 -0.53 4.62 5.75
CA ALA A 267 -1.99 4.64 5.91
C ALA A 267 -2.55 3.26 6.34
N LEU A 268 -1.69 2.38 6.86
CA LEU A 268 -2.04 1.10 7.47
C LEU A 268 -2.55 1.32 8.90
N GLY A 269 -3.44 0.43 9.35
CA GLY A 269 -4.03 0.48 10.68
C GLY A 269 -5.08 -0.62 10.83
N PRO A 270 -5.90 -0.57 11.89
CA PRO A 270 -7.03 -1.48 12.03
C PRO A 270 -7.98 -1.32 10.84
N LEU A 271 -8.60 -2.40 10.38
CA LEU A 271 -9.68 -2.28 9.40
C LEU A 271 -10.79 -1.37 9.95
N VAL A 272 -11.37 -0.56 9.07
CA VAL A 272 -12.51 0.26 9.44
C VAL A 272 -13.65 -0.65 9.90
N PRO A 273 -14.36 -0.34 11.00
CA PRO A 273 -15.56 -1.07 11.40
C PRO A 273 -16.58 -1.12 10.26
N LEU A 274 -17.40 -2.15 10.23
CA LEU A 274 -18.57 -2.19 9.36
C LEU A 274 -19.51 -1.07 9.77
N THR A 275 -19.92 -0.22 8.83
CA THR A 275 -20.77 0.94 9.12
C THR A 275 -21.97 1.00 8.17
N LEU A 276 -23.06 1.56 8.67
CA LEU A 276 -24.22 1.95 7.87
C LEU A 276 -23.93 3.22 7.05
N ALA A 277 -24.91 3.64 6.25
CA ALA A 277 -24.78 4.81 5.37
C ALA A 277 -24.50 6.11 6.13
N ASP A 278 -25.01 6.26 7.34
CA ASP A 278 -24.81 7.42 8.23
C ASP A 278 -23.48 7.41 9.00
N GLY A 279 -22.70 6.33 8.86
CA GLY A 279 -21.43 6.13 9.56
C GLY A 279 -21.57 5.47 10.94
N THR A 280 -22.74 5.06 11.36
CA THR A 280 -22.97 4.29 12.58
C THR A 280 -22.34 2.91 12.42
N ALA A 281 -21.56 2.47 13.42
CA ALA A 281 -21.00 1.13 13.43
C ALA A 281 -22.08 0.08 13.60
N VAL A 282 -21.99 -1.00 12.83
CA VAL A 282 -22.89 -2.15 12.96
C VAL A 282 -22.45 -2.99 14.16
N ASP A 283 -23.36 -3.16 15.12
CA ASP A 283 -23.20 -4.03 16.28
C ASP A 283 -24.01 -5.32 16.09
N LEU A 284 -23.44 -6.46 16.47
CA LEU A 284 -24.12 -7.75 16.47
C LEU A 284 -25.39 -7.74 17.34
N ALA A 285 -25.34 -7.07 18.48
CA ALA A 285 -26.49 -6.99 19.40
C ALA A 285 -27.68 -6.23 18.80
N ALA A 286 -27.44 -5.38 17.80
CA ALA A 286 -28.46 -4.55 17.14
C ALA A 286 -28.81 -5.04 15.72
N LEU A 287 -28.47 -6.28 15.35
CA LEU A 287 -28.75 -6.79 14.01
C LEU A 287 -30.24 -6.84 13.67
N GLU A 288 -31.10 -7.14 14.68
CA GLU A 288 -32.57 -7.18 14.51
C GLU A 288 -33.18 -5.78 14.32
N ASP A 289 -32.46 -4.72 14.75
CA ASP A 289 -32.89 -3.34 14.65
C ASP A 289 -32.38 -2.66 13.36
N LEU A 290 -31.65 -3.38 12.50
CA LEU A 290 -31.17 -2.82 11.25
C LEU A 290 -32.33 -2.51 10.30
N PRO A 291 -32.25 -1.39 9.53
CA PRO A 291 -33.20 -1.12 8.46
C PRO A 291 -33.29 -2.28 7.46
N ASP A 292 -34.48 -2.58 6.94
CA ASP A 292 -34.69 -3.65 5.96
C ASP A 292 -33.86 -3.48 4.68
N ASP A 293 -33.48 -2.26 4.34
CA ASP A 293 -32.64 -1.91 3.20
C ASP A 293 -31.15 -1.71 3.56
N ALA A 294 -30.73 -2.11 4.78
CA ALA A 294 -29.34 -1.98 5.22
C ALA A 294 -28.39 -2.80 4.34
N ARG A 295 -27.39 -2.13 3.77
CA ARG A 295 -26.36 -2.76 2.95
C ARG A 295 -25.07 -2.87 3.75
N LEU A 296 -24.64 -4.10 4.00
CA LEU A 296 -23.45 -4.42 4.79
C LEU A 296 -22.23 -4.59 3.88
N GLY A 297 -21.30 -3.64 3.94
CA GLY A 297 -20.15 -3.58 3.04
C GLY A 297 -20.44 -2.77 1.77
N ALA A 298 -19.59 -2.93 0.75
CA ALA A 298 -19.65 -2.15 -0.48
C ALA A 298 -20.00 -3.03 -1.70
N GLY A 299 -21.28 -3.09 -2.06
CA GLY A 299 -21.77 -3.77 -3.25
C GLY A 299 -21.85 -2.84 -4.46
N ALA A 300 -22.05 -1.54 -4.25
CA ALA A 300 -22.13 -0.53 -5.30
C ALA A 300 -21.28 0.69 -4.97
N ILE A 301 -21.16 1.63 -5.90
CA ILE A 301 -20.32 2.84 -5.73
C ILE A 301 -20.82 3.71 -4.57
N GLU A 302 -22.11 3.83 -4.39
CA GLU A 302 -22.74 4.59 -3.31
C GLU A 302 -22.51 4.00 -1.91
N ASP A 303 -22.12 2.72 -1.83
CA ASP A 303 -21.77 2.06 -0.59
C ASP A 303 -20.36 2.39 -0.12
N LEU A 304 -19.47 2.83 -1.03
CA LEU A 304 -18.15 3.29 -0.67
C LEU A 304 -18.23 4.58 0.14
N SER A 305 -17.36 4.72 1.13
CA SER A 305 -17.24 5.97 1.88
C SER A 305 -16.68 7.11 1.00
N TRP A 306 -16.95 8.37 1.39
CA TRP A 306 -16.37 9.52 0.69
C TRP A 306 -14.82 9.45 0.65
N LYS A 307 -14.18 8.82 1.66
CA LYS A 307 -12.74 8.63 1.69
C LYS A 307 -12.28 7.63 0.63
N GLN A 308 -12.98 6.52 0.45
CA GLN A 308 -12.67 5.53 -0.59
C GLN A 308 -12.88 6.11 -1.99
N LEU A 309 -13.95 6.90 -2.21
CA LEU A 309 -14.15 7.62 -3.48
C LEU A 309 -13.06 8.68 -3.72
N LEU A 310 -12.62 9.40 -2.69
CA LEU A 310 -11.49 10.31 -2.78
C LEU A 310 -10.19 9.56 -3.11
N ASP A 311 -9.97 8.38 -2.53
CA ASP A 311 -8.83 7.50 -2.83
C ASP A 311 -8.78 7.15 -4.32
N THR A 312 -9.89 6.73 -4.90
CA THR A 312 -9.97 6.39 -6.33
C THR A 312 -9.63 7.59 -7.21
N ALA A 313 -10.21 8.77 -6.89
CA ALA A 313 -9.98 10.01 -7.64
C ALA A 313 -8.53 10.53 -7.49
N THR A 314 -7.87 10.25 -6.35
CA THR A 314 -6.51 10.69 -6.06
C THR A 314 -5.44 9.82 -6.72
N CYS A 315 -5.78 8.63 -7.22
CA CYS A 315 -4.81 7.69 -7.78
C CYS A 315 -3.99 8.33 -8.91
N THR A 316 -2.67 8.39 -8.70
CA THR A 316 -1.70 9.00 -9.63
C THR A 316 -1.29 8.08 -10.79
N GLU A 317 -1.80 6.87 -10.84
CA GLU A 317 -1.43 5.82 -11.81
C GLU A 317 0.07 5.46 -11.82
N CYS A 318 0.80 5.79 -10.77
CA CYS A 318 2.25 5.56 -10.70
C CYS A 318 2.66 4.08 -10.62
N GLY A 319 1.73 3.18 -10.29
CA GLY A 319 1.89 1.73 -10.29
C GLY A 319 2.81 1.15 -9.21
N ARG A 320 3.21 1.91 -8.19
CA ARG A 320 4.06 1.39 -7.09
C ARG A 320 3.35 0.30 -6.29
N CYS A 321 2.04 0.44 -6.07
CA CYS A 321 1.21 -0.57 -5.43
C CYS A 321 1.12 -1.87 -6.22
N GLN A 322 1.06 -1.79 -7.55
CA GLN A 322 1.09 -2.93 -8.47
C GLN A 322 2.45 -3.64 -8.45
N ASP A 323 3.54 -2.88 -8.50
CA ASP A 323 4.93 -3.36 -8.47
C ASP A 323 5.26 -4.18 -7.21
N GLN A 324 4.65 -3.79 -6.07
CA GLN A 324 4.86 -4.43 -4.77
C GLN A 324 3.79 -5.48 -4.40
N CYS A 325 2.77 -5.63 -5.23
CA CYS A 325 1.69 -6.58 -4.95
C CYS A 325 2.16 -8.03 -5.17
N PRO A 326 2.09 -8.91 -4.15
CA PRO A 326 2.50 -10.30 -4.29
C PRO A 326 1.62 -11.07 -5.28
N ALA A 327 0.32 -10.80 -5.31
CA ALA A 327 -0.59 -11.42 -6.27
C ALA A 327 -0.21 -11.05 -7.72
N TRP A 328 0.03 -9.76 -8.00
CA TRP A 328 0.45 -9.31 -9.32
C TRP A 328 1.79 -9.90 -9.75
N ALA A 329 2.77 -9.91 -8.84
CA ALA A 329 4.10 -10.43 -9.09
C ALA A 329 4.13 -11.94 -9.39
N THR A 330 3.13 -12.68 -8.94
CA THR A 330 2.97 -14.13 -9.16
C THR A 330 1.99 -14.48 -10.29
N GLY A 331 1.62 -13.51 -11.13
CA GLY A 331 0.79 -13.74 -12.31
C GLY A 331 -0.73 -13.75 -12.07
N LYS A 332 -1.19 -13.48 -10.85
CA LYS A 332 -2.62 -13.35 -10.53
C LYS A 332 -3.20 -12.05 -11.11
N PRO A 333 -4.52 -11.96 -11.33
CA PRO A 333 -5.13 -10.80 -11.98
C PRO A 333 -5.14 -9.54 -11.10
N LEU A 334 -4.99 -9.65 -9.78
CA LEU A 334 -5.08 -8.52 -8.87
C LEU A 334 -3.93 -7.51 -9.08
N SER A 335 -4.29 -6.32 -9.55
CA SER A 335 -3.48 -5.10 -9.46
C SER A 335 -4.21 -4.08 -8.58
N PRO A 336 -3.69 -3.68 -7.41
CA PRO A 336 -4.36 -2.69 -6.57
C PRO A 336 -4.59 -1.34 -7.29
N LYS A 337 -3.69 -0.98 -8.21
CA LYS A 337 -3.87 0.19 -9.07
C LYS A 337 -5.09 0.04 -9.98
N LEU A 338 -5.22 -1.08 -10.69
CA LEU A 338 -6.31 -1.28 -11.64
C LEU A 338 -7.67 -1.35 -10.92
N VAL A 339 -7.74 -1.93 -9.73
CA VAL A 339 -8.95 -1.87 -8.89
C VAL A 339 -9.37 -0.43 -8.63
N MET A 340 -8.44 0.43 -8.19
CA MET A 340 -8.75 1.86 -7.96
C MET A 340 -9.18 2.58 -9.24
N LEU A 341 -8.57 2.25 -10.39
CA LEU A 341 -8.94 2.85 -11.67
C LEU A 341 -10.32 2.40 -12.15
N SER A 342 -10.63 1.11 -12.05
CA SER A 342 -11.96 0.58 -12.41
C SER A 342 -13.05 1.23 -11.55
N LEU A 343 -12.85 1.32 -10.24
CA LEU A 343 -13.78 2.01 -9.33
C LEU A 343 -13.91 3.50 -9.65
N ARG A 344 -12.80 4.19 -9.94
CA ARG A 344 -12.80 5.61 -10.34
C ARG A 344 -13.64 5.85 -11.60
N ASP A 345 -13.36 5.05 -12.63
CA ASP A 345 -13.98 5.23 -13.93
C ASP A 345 -15.47 4.87 -13.87
N HIS A 346 -15.83 3.82 -13.13
CA HIS A 346 -17.22 3.47 -12.86
C HIS A 346 -17.93 4.54 -12.02
N ALA A 347 -17.32 5.06 -10.95
CA ALA A 347 -17.86 6.14 -10.14
C ALA A 347 -18.11 7.41 -10.96
N ALA A 348 -17.20 7.77 -11.85
CA ALA A 348 -17.36 8.94 -12.74
C ALA A 348 -18.50 8.77 -13.74
N ALA A 349 -18.72 7.56 -14.25
CA ALA A 349 -19.81 7.23 -15.16
C ALA A 349 -21.16 7.23 -14.44
N THR A 350 -21.22 6.68 -13.22
CA THR A 350 -22.47 6.45 -12.46
C THR A 350 -22.92 7.69 -11.68
N ALA A 351 -22.00 8.54 -11.22
CA ALA A 351 -22.30 9.71 -10.38
C ALA A 351 -23.36 10.67 -10.93
N PRO A 352 -23.49 10.95 -12.24
CA PRO A 352 -24.57 11.80 -12.76
C PRO A 352 -25.96 11.24 -12.46
N TYR A 353 -26.14 9.93 -12.57
CA TYR A 353 -27.40 9.22 -12.36
C TYR A 353 -27.76 9.16 -10.89
N LEU A 354 -26.86 8.73 -10.04
CA LEU A 354 -27.06 8.66 -8.58
C LEU A 354 -27.49 10.02 -8.00
N ARG A 355 -26.98 11.13 -8.55
CA ARG A 355 -27.36 12.48 -8.12
C ARG A 355 -28.74 12.88 -8.61
N ALA A 356 -29.11 12.48 -9.82
CA ALA A 356 -30.44 12.76 -10.38
C ALA A 356 -31.50 12.04 -9.55
N THR A 357 -31.27 10.78 -9.17
CA THR A 357 -32.16 9.98 -8.33
C THR A 357 -32.28 10.57 -6.91
N ALA A 358 -31.17 10.99 -6.29
CA ALA A 358 -31.19 11.64 -4.99
C ALA A 358 -31.95 12.99 -5.00
N ALA A 359 -31.80 13.77 -6.09
CA ALA A 359 -32.53 15.03 -6.25
C ALA A 359 -34.04 14.80 -6.47
N ALA A 360 -34.42 13.77 -7.20
CA ALA A 360 -35.84 13.38 -7.40
C ALA A 360 -36.47 12.91 -6.08
N GLY A 361 -35.75 12.11 -5.26
CA GLY A 361 -36.20 11.69 -3.94
C GLY A 361 -36.41 12.86 -2.96
N ALA A 362 -35.53 13.86 -2.96
CA ALA A 362 -35.64 15.05 -2.12
C ALA A 362 -36.85 15.94 -2.47
N VAL A 363 -37.26 15.95 -3.72
CA VAL A 363 -38.48 16.72 -4.16
C VAL A 363 -39.77 16.02 -3.72
N THR A 364 -39.75 14.70 -3.54
CA THR A 364 -40.91 13.90 -3.15
C THR A 364 -41.15 13.83 -1.62
N GLU A 365 -40.12 14.09 -0.80
CA GLU A 365 -40.28 14.18 0.66
C GLU A 365 -41.17 15.35 1.13
N GLY A 366 -41.45 16.32 0.24
CA GLY A 366 -42.36 17.44 0.52
C GLY A 366 -43.84 17.22 0.15
N THR A 367 -44.19 16.17 -0.59
CA THR A 367 -45.56 15.90 -1.05
C THR A 367 -45.81 14.40 -1.21
N ALA A 368 -46.48 13.86 -0.21
CA ALA A 368 -47.25 12.59 -0.18
C ALA A 368 -46.87 11.44 -1.15
N ALA A 369 -46.45 10.37 -0.55
CA ALA A 369 -46.19 8.98 -0.98
C ALA A 369 -44.69 8.65 -1.15
N PRO A 370 -44.21 7.60 -0.47
CA PRO A 370 -42.86 7.11 -0.72
C PRO A 370 -42.78 6.56 -2.15
N VAL A 371 -42.13 7.28 -3.00
CA VAL A 371 -41.70 6.72 -4.30
C VAL A 371 -40.68 5.63 -3.94
N ASP A 372 -41.03 4.41 -4.28
CA ASP A 372 -40.14 3.27 -4.14
C ASP A 372 -38.81 3.60 -4.87
N ARG A 373 -37.75 3.87 -4.10
CA ARG A 373 -36.41 4.16 -4.64
C ARG A 373 -35.94 3.03 -5.56
N ARG A 374 -36.42 1.80 -5.34
CA ARG A 374 -36.15 0.64 -6.17
C ARG A 374 -36.79 0.80 -7.56
N ALA A 375 -38.02 1.26 -7.66
CA ALA A 375 -38.70 1.43 -8.94
C ALA A 375 -38.12 2.56 -9.80
N ALA A 376 -37.61 3.65 -9.18
CA ALA A 376 -36.94 4.73 -9.93
C ALA A 376 -35.52 4.37 -10.36
N VAL A 377 -34.93 3.30 -9.79
CA VAL A 377 -33.57 2.78 -10.05
C VAL A 377 -33.64 1.58 -11.01
N GLU A 378 -34.77 0.84 -11.08
CA GLU A 378 -34.91 -0.33 -11.94
C GLU A 378 -34.80 -0.02 -13.44
N ASP A 379 -35.08 1.22 -13.86
CA ASP A 379 -34.95 1.64 -15.27
C ASP A 379 -33.57 2.27 -15.62
N ASP A 380 -32.68 2.47 -14.63
CA ASP A 380 -31.35 3.05 -14.88
C ASP A 380 -30.27 1.95 -14.89
N PRO A 381 -29.64 1.67 -16.03
CA PRO A 381 -28.62 0.63 -16.14
C PRO A 381 -27.35 0.89 -15.33
N HIS A 382 -27.25 2.03 -14.66
CA HIS A 382 -26.08 2.46 -13.91
C HIS A 382 -26.28 2.52 -12.39
N ALA A 383 -27.55 2.45 -11.90
CA ALA A 383 -27.84 2.52 -10.47
C ALA A 383 -27.94 1.14 -9.82
N GLY A 384 -27.38 0.99 -8.62
CA GLY A 384 -27.42 -0.28 -7.87
C GLY A 384 -26.61 -1.42 -8.49
N VAL A 385 -25.74 -1.11 -9.45
CA VAL A 385 -24.91 -2.10 -10.14
C VAL A 385 -23.93 -2.73 -9.15
N ASP A 386 -24.08 -4.02 -8.89
CA ASP A 386 -23.13 -4.77 -8.08
C ASP A 386 -21.73 -4.76 -8.71
N LEU A 387 -20.73 -4.33 -7.94
CA LEU A 387 -19.37 -4.14 -8.41
C LEU A 387 -18.71 -5.43 -8.92
N VAL A 388 -19.10 -6.57 -8.37
CA VAL A 388 -18.55 -7.88 -8.75
C VAL A 388 -19.41 -8.54 -9.81
N ALA A 389 -20.74 -8.62 -9.62
CA ALA A 389 -21.64 -9.26 -10.58
C ALA A 389 -21.65 -8.56 -11.94
N ALA A 390 -21.49 -7.23 -11.98
CA ALA A 390 -21.38 -6.46 -13.22
C ALA A 390 -19.98 -6.41 -13.82
N GLY A 391 -18.99 -7.08 -13.21
CA GLY A 391 -17.64 -7.19 -13.76
C GLY A 391 -16.78 -5.92 -13.60
N VAL A 392 -17.14 -4.98 -12.71
CA VAL A 392 -16.28 -3.83 -12.38
C VAL A 392 -15.04 -4.32 -11.63
N ILE A 393 -15.22 -5.30 -10.74
CA ILE A 393 -14.16 -6.04 -10.07
C ILE A 393 -14.40 -7.54 -10.29
N ASP A 394 -13.49 -8.20 -11.00
CA ASP A 394 -13.54 -9.64 -11.19
C ASP A 394 -13.38 -10.37 -9.84
N PRO A 395 -14.15 -11.45 -9.55
CA PRO A 395 -14.00 -12.25 -8.33
C PRO A 395 -12.58 -12.72 -8.08
N ASP A 396 -11.85 -13.18 -9.10
CA ASP A 396 -10.45 -13.62 -8.97
C ASP A 396 -9.53 -12.49 -8.55
N VAL A 397 -9.81 -11.24 -8.97
CA VAL A 397 -9.10 -10.05 -8.51
C VAL A 397 -9.37 -9.82 -7.02
N LEU A 398 -10.64 -9.89 -6.61
CA LEU A 398 -11.06 -9.65 -5.23
C LEU A 398 -10.43 -10.67 -4.27
N TRP A 399 -10.51 -11.97 -4.62
CA TRP A 399 -10.05 -13.06 -3.75
C TRP A 399 -8.54 -13.31 -3.81
N ALA A 400 -7.79 -12.75 -4.76
CA ALA A 400 -6.34 -12.84 -4.79
C ALA A 400 -5.63 -11.95 -3.73
N CYS A 401 -6.33 -11.05 -3.05
CA CYS A 401 -5.75 -10.16 -2.06
C CYS A 401 -5.38 -10.89 -0.76
N THR A 402 -4.10 -10.79 -0.38
CA THR A 402 -3.57 -11.31 0.90
C THR A 402 -3.65 -10.30 2.05
N THR A 403 -4.27 -9.15 1.88
CA THR A 403 -4.36 -8.07 2.87
C THR A 403 -3.02 -7.64 3.49
N CYS A 404 -1.89 -7.95 2.83
CA CYS A 404 -0.54 -7.74 3.36
C CYS A 404 -0.13 -6.26 3.49
N GLY A 405 -0.93 -5.31 2.99
CA GLY A 405 -0.69 -3.88 3.10
C GLY A 405 0.46 -3.32 2.26
N ALA A 406 1.13 -4.10 1.39
CA ALA A 406 2.23 -3.62 0.57
C ALA A 406 1.82 -2.47 -0.37
N CYS A 407 0.60 -2.52 -0.92
CA CYS A 407 0.05 -1.47 -1.75
C CYS A 407 -0.16 -0.15 -1.00
N VAL A 408 -0.66 -0.22 0.24
CA VAL A 408 -0.89 0.94 1.12
C VAL A 408 0.44 1.54 1.56
N GLN A 409 1.38 0.70 2.01
CA GLN A 409 2.73 1.12 2.41
C GLN A 409 3.45 1.90 1.30
N GLN A 410 3.33 1.45 0.06
CA GLN A 410 4.03 2.03 -1.08
C GLN A 410 3.29 3.20 -1.75
N CYS A 411 2.05 3.48 -1.36
CA CYS A 411 1.26 4.55 -1.98
C CYS A 411 1.79 5.93 -1.57
N PRO A 412 2.19 6.78 -2.54
CA PRO A 412 2.72 8.12 -2.22
C PRO A 412 1.63 9.11 -1.80
N VAL A 413 0.36 8.77 -1.98
CA VAL A 413 -0.80 9.62 -1.70
C VAL A 413 -1.78 9.00 -0.71
N ASP A 414 -1.35 8.01 0.05
CA ASP A 414 -2.07 7.36 1.16
C ASP A 414 -3.46 6.78 0.79
N ILE A 415 -3.54 6.06 -0.34
CA ILE A 415 -4.73 5.30 -0.71
C ILE A 415 -4.85 4.05 0.16
N GLU A 416 -6.03 3.82 0.73
CA GLU A 416 -6.35 2.71 1.63
C GLU A 416 -6.96 1.51 0.85
N HIS A 417 -6.18 0.90 -0.06
CA HIS A 417 -6.65 -0.16 -0.96
C HIS A 417 -7.22 -1.39 -0.23
N VAL A 418 -6.62 -1.78 0.90
CA VAL A 418 -7.01 -2.99 1.64
C VAL A 418 -8.41 -2.83 2.20
N ASP A 419 -8.74 -1.66 2.75
CA ASP A 419 -10.07 -1.39 3.30
C ASP A 419 -11.14 -1.48 2.21
N THR A 420 -10.89 -0.88 1.04
CA THR A 420 -11.81 -0.96 -0.10
C THR A 420 -12.04 -2.41 -0.54
N ILE A 421 -10.97 -3.22 -0.64
CA ILE A 421 -11.10 -4.62 -1.03
C ILE A 421 -11.88 -5.43 0.02
N VAL A 422 -11.62 -5.17 1.31
CA VAL A 422 -12.33 -5.87 2.39
C VAL A 422 -13.80 -5.45 2.47
N ASP A 423 -14.13 -4.18 2.22
CA ASP A 423 -15.52 -3.73 2.19
C ASP A 423 -16.32 -4.36 1.05
N VAL A 424 -15.71 -4.55 -0.12
CA VAL A 424 -16.35 -5.31 -1.20
C VAL A 424 -16.51 -6.80 -0.81
N ARG A 425 -15.50 -7.41 -0.15
CA ARG A 425 -15.64 -8.79 0.39
C ARG A 425 -16.76 -8.90 1.42
N ARG A 426 -16.93 -7.90 2.31
CA ARG A 426 -18.02 -7.85 3.30
C ARG A 426 -19.37 -7.97 2.60
N TYR A 427 -19.59 -7.17 1.56
CA TYR A 427 -20.82 -7.24 0.78
C TYR A 427 -21.02 -8.60 0.13
N GLN A 428 -20.00 -9.13 -0.54
CA GLN A 428 -20.08 -10.44 -1.20
C GLN A 428 -20.35 -11.58 -0.21
N VAL A 429 -19.81 -11.52 1.01
CA VAL A 429 -20.02 -12.56 2.03
C VAL A 429 -21.34 -12.40 2.76
N LEU A 430 -21.67 -11.16 3.19
CA LEU A 430 -22.82 -10.93 4.10
C LEU A 430 -24.13 -10.74 3.35
N MET A 431 -24.11 -10.19 2.12
CA MET A 431 -25.31 -9.89 1.35
C MET A 431 -25.55 -10.88 0.22
N GLU A 432 -24.49 -11.26 -0.52
CA GLU A 432 -24.60 -12.11 -1.70
C GLU A 432 -24.30 -13.59 -1.43
N SER A 433 -23.69 -13.93 -0.27
CA SER A 433 -23.18 -15.27 0.01
C SER A 433 -22.24 -15.80 -1.09
N ALA A 434 -21.56 -14.89 -1.81
CA ALA A 434 -20.71 -15.17 -2.96
C ALA A 434 -19.23 -15.13 -2.55
N PHE A 435 -18.68 -16.29 -2.19
CA PHE A 435 -17.28 -16.44 -1.78
C PHE A 435 -16.74 -17.82 -2.18
N PRO A 436 -15.40 -18.03 -2.24
CA PRO A 436 -14.81 -19.34 -2.50
C PRO A 436 -15.33 -20.41 -1.54
N LYS A 437 -15.71 -21.57 -2.08
CA LYS A 437 -16.36 -22.67 -1.30
C LYS A 437 -15.53 -23.15 -0.10
N GLU A 438 -14.20 -23.07 -0.21
CA GLU A 438 -13.26 -23.46 0.85
C GLU A 438 -13.44 -22.60 2.11
N LEU A 439 -13.81 -21.32 1.92
CA LEU A 439 -14.09 -20.41 3.03
C LEU A 439 -15.35 -20.81 3.80
N GLY A 440 -16.37 -21.37 3.14
CA GLY A 440 -17.57 -21.88 3.82
C GLY A 440 -17.24 -22.94 4.87
N GLY A 441 -16.34 -23.87 4.52
CA GLY A 441 -15.84 -24.85 5.48
C GLY A 441 -15.05 -24.23 6.63
N THR A 442 -14.27 -23.19 6.34
CA THR A 442 -13.50 -22.45 7.36
C THR A 442 -14.43 -21.66 8.29
N PHE A 443 -15.44 -20.97 7.77
CA PHE A 443 -16.44 -20.27 8.57
C PHE A 443 -17.19 -21.21 9.50
N THR A 444 -17.64 -22.37 9.00
CA THR A 444 -18.33 -23.39 9.81
C THR A 444 -17.45 -23.90 10.96
N LYS A 445 -16.15 -24.11 10.72
CA LYS A 445 -15.20 -24.51 11.77
C LYS A 445 -14.99 -23.40 12.82
N LEU A 446 -14.83 -22.17 12.39
CA LEU A 446 -14.71 -21.02 13.27
C LEU A 446 -15.96 -20.84 14.14
N GLU A 447 -17.15 -20.95 13.55
CA GLU A 447 -18.42 -20.81 14.26
C GLU A 447 -18.63 -21.92 15.29
N ARG A 448 -18.41 -23.20 14.90
CA ARG A 448 -18.73 -24.36 15.76
C ARG A 448 -17.65 -24.70 16.77
N GLN A 449 -16.36 -24.49 16.43
CA GLN A 449 -15.22 -24.94 17.22
C GLN A 449 -14.32 -23.79 17.70
N GLY A 450 -14.63 -22.53 17.36
CA GLY A 450 -13.81 -21.38 17.71
C GLY A 450 -12.40 -21.41 17.10
N ASN A 451 -12.15 -22.24 16.07
CA ASN A 451 -10.85 -22.28 15.40
C ASN A 451 -10.97 -22.81 13.94
N PRO A 452 -10.07 -22.35 13.04
CA PRO A 452 -10.17 -22.70 11.61
C PRO A 452 -9.74 -24.16 11.30
N TRP A 453 -9.10 -24.87 12.23
CA TRP A 453 -8.79 -26.31 12.08
C TRP A 453 -10.00 -27.20 12.34
N GLY A 454 -10.98 -26.72 13.10
CA GLY A 454 -12.15 -27.53 13.50
C GLY A 454 -11.83 -28.56 14.58
N LEU A 455 -10.80 -28.31 15.38
CA LEU A 455 -10.37 -29.18 16.47
C LEU A 455 -11.03 -28.76 17.81
N PRO A 456 -11.25 -29.73 18.73
CA PRO A 456 -11.94 -29.45 19.98
C PRO A 456 -11.09 -28.57 20.92
N ALA A 457 -11.73 -27.68 21.71
CA ALA A 457 -11.08 -26.77 22.64
C ALA A 457 -10.16 -27.51 23.65
N ARG A 458 -10.57 -28.67 24.18
CA ARG A 458 -9.76 -29.49 25.08
C ARG A 458 -8.35 -29.86 24.57
N ALA A 459 -8.12 -29.81 23.24
CA ALA A 459 -6.82 -30.10 22.65
C ALA A 459 -5.90 -28.87 22.61
N ARG A 460 -6.37 -27.68 23.08
CA ARG A 460 -5.57 -26.44 23.06
C ARG A 460 -4.32 -26.50 23.94
N LEU A 461 -4.32 -27.32 24.98
CA LEU A 461 -3.18 -27.51 25.88
C LEU A 461 -2.26 -28.69 25.50
N ASP A 462 -2.55 -29.42 24.42
CA ASP A 462 -1.73 -30.57 23.99
C ASP A 462 -0.27 -30.20 23.69
N TRP A 463 0.01 -28.94 23.33
CA TRP A 463 1.35 -28.43 23.10
C TRP A 463 2.20 -28.39 24.38
N ALA A 464 1.59 -28.26 25.56
CA ALA A 464 2.29 -28.18 26.84
C ALA A 464 2.74 -29.57 27.37
N LYS A 465 2.19 -30.65 26.83
CA LYS A 465 2.54 -32.02 27.25
C LYS A 465 4.02 -32.31 27.06
N GLY A 466 4.70 -32.79 28.14
CA GLY A 466 6.10 -33.12 28.11
C GLY A 466 7.03 -31.90 28.16
N LEU A 467 6.59 -30.76 28.69
CA LEU A 467 7.43 -29.72 29.26
C LEU A 467 7.91 -30.15 30.65
N ASP A 468 9.06 -29.67 31.10
CA ASP A 468 9.64 -29.98 32.38
C ASP A 468 9.03 -29.16 33.56
N PHE A 469 8.04 -28.34 33.24
CA PHE A 469 7.29 -27.49 34.18
C PHE A 469 5.80 -27.45 33.78
N ASP A 470 4.95 -27.17 34.76
CA ASP A 470 3.52 -26.99 34.53
C ASP A 470 3.23 -25.59 34.01
N VAL A 471 2.34 -25.51 33.01
CA VAL A 471 1.86 -24.24 32.45
C VAL A 471 0.58 -23.85 33.18
N PRO A 472 0.59 -22.74 33.97
CA PRO A 472 -0.59 -22.32 34.72
C PRO A 472 -1.75 -21.90 33.80
N VAL A 473 -2.95 -22.29 34.16
CA VAL A 473 -4.20 -21.95 33.48
C VAL A 473 -5.00 -20.98 34.34
N VAL A 474 -5.44 -19.87 33.78
CA VAL A 474 -6.27 -18.89 34.48
C VAL A 474 -7.64 -19.51 34.79
N GLY A 475 -8.11 -19.34 36.01
CA GLY A 475 -9.34 -19.93 36.51
C GLY A 475 -9.21 -21.36 37.04
N ALA A 476 -8.02 -22.01 36.85
CA ALA A 476 -7.73 -23.33 37.39
C ALA A 476 -6.52 -23.26 38.39
N ASP A 477 -5.40 -22.75 37.93
CA ASP A 477 -4.15 -22.69 38.69
C ASP A 477 -3.84 -21.31 39.24
N VAL A 478 -4.33 -20.24 38.58
CA VAL A 478 -4.28 -18.85 39.01
C VAL A 478 -5.66 -18.21 38.90
N GLU A 479 -6.01 -17.34 39.87
CA GLU A 479 -7.34 -16.75 39.92
C GLU A 479 -7.55 -15.71 38.79
N SER A 480 -6.52 -14.92 38.50
CA SER A 480 -6.58 -13.83 37.55
C SER A 480 -5.32 -13.74 36.70
N ALA A 481 -5.47 -13.27 35.46
CA ALA A 481 -4.35 -12.94 34.60
C ALA A 481 -3.55 -11.71 35.13
N ALA A 482 -4.09 -10.96 36.11
CA ALA A 482 -3.38 -9.88 36.78
C ALA A 482 -2.32 -10.40 37.79
N ASP A 483 -2.41 -11.67 38.21
CA ASP A 483 -1.51 -12.28 39.17
C ASP A 483 -0.17 -12.73 38.55
N VAL A 484 -0.07 -12.64 37.19
CA VAL A 484 1.14 -13.02 36.44
C VAL A 484 1.68 -11.83 35.65
N ASP A 485 2.95 -11.92 35.23
CA ASP A 485 3.60 -10.88 34.45
C ASP A 485 2.92 -10.73 33.08
N TYR A 486 2.54 -11.85 32.43
CA TYR A 486 1.91 -11.88 31.13
C TYR A 486 0.87 -12.99 31.01
N LEU A 487 -0.26 -12.68 30.39
CA LEU A 487 -1.12 -13.68 29.78
C LEU A 487 -0.49 -14.12 28.45
N PHE A 488 -0.15 -15.39 28.32
CA PHE A 488 0.36 -15.95 27.07
C PHE A 488 -0.79 -16.39 26.19
N TRP A 489 -1.13 -15.58 25.18
CA TRP A 489 -2.10 -15.90 24.14
C TRP A 489 -1.45 -16.84 23.12
N VAL A 490 -1.78 -18.11 23.18
CA VAL A 490 -1.20 -19.19 22.36
C VAL A 490 -1.61 -19.07 20.89
N GLY A 491 -2.84 -18.67 20.65
CA GLY A 491 -3.43 -18.60 19.32
C GLY A 491 -3.74 -19.98 18.73
N CYS A 492 -4.65 -20.02 17.74
CA CYS A 492 -5.09 -21.30 17.17
C CYS A 492 -3.96 -22.06 16.48
N ALA A 493 -3.07 -21.38 15.76
CA ALA A 493 -1.93 -22.02 15.10
C ALA A 493 -0.99 -22.66 16.12
N GLY A 494 -0.62 -21.90 17.17
CA GLY A 494 0.26 -22.38 18.24
C GLY A 494 -0.32 -23.55 19.03
N ALA A 495 -1.65 -23.63 19.11
CA ALA A 495 -2.34 -24.71 19.80
C ALA A 495 -2.50 -26.00 18.99
N TYR A 496 -2.71 -25.88 17.66
CA TYR A 496 -3.17 -27.00 16.84
C TYR A 496 -2.24 -27.44 15.72
N GLU A 497 -1.40 -26.51 15.18
CA GLU A 497 -0.50 -26.82 14.06
C GLU A 497 0.86 -27.30 14.57
N ASP A 498 1.32 -28.48 14.15
CA ASP A 498 2.46 -29.17 14.77
C ASP A 498 3.79 -28.39 14.62
N ARG A 499 3.99 -27.68 13.52
CA ARG A 499 5.18 -26.82 13.32
C ARG A 499 5.12 -25.59 14.23
N ALA A 500 3.94 -25.01 14.41
CA ALA A 500 3.72 -23.84 15.26
C ALA A 500 3.76 -24.19 16.76
N LYS A 501 3.38 -25.40 17.17
CA LYS A 501 3.55 -25.90 18.55
C LYS A 501 5.00 -25.82 19.00
N LYS A 502 5.96 -26.03 18.09
CA LYS A 502 7.39 -25.87 18.42
C LYS A 502 7.73 -24.46 18.88
N THR A 503 7.18 -23.45 18.19
CA THR A 503 7.31 -22.05 18.60
C THR A 503 6.67 -21.77 19.96
N THR A 504 5.43 -22.27 20.16
CA THR A 504 4.70 -22.11 21.42
C THR A 504 5.48 -22.69 22.59
N ARG A 505 6.02 -23.92 22.46
CA ARG A 505 6.88 -24.55 23.47
C ARG A 505 8.13 -23.75 23.73
N ALA A 506 8.85 -23.36 22.67
CA ALA A 506 10.07 -22.56 22.81
C ALA A 506 9.82 -21.23 23.54
N VAL A 507 8.72 -20.53 23.25
CA VAL A 507 8.38 -19.29 23.98
C VAL A 507 8.08 -19.58 25.46
N ALA A 508 7.31 -20.63 25.77
CA ALA A 508 7.02 -21.00 27.15
C ALA A 508 8.32 -21.37 27.93
N GLU A 509 9.20 -22.18 27.30
CA GLU A 509 10.52 -22.55 27.87
C GLU A 509 11.40 -21.32 28.10
N LEU A 510 11.43 -20.36 27.15
CA LEU A 510 12.19 -19.12 27.26
C LEU A 510 11.64 -18.21 28.37
N LEU A 511 10.32 -18.06 28.48
CA LEU A 511 9.70 -17.29 29.58
C LEU A 511 10.00 -17.91 30.94
N HIS A 512 9.89 -19.23 31.05
CA HIS A 512 10.23 -19.97 32.28
C HIS A 512 11.72 -19.79 32.65
N ALA A 513 12.62 -19.99 31.69
CA ALA A 513 14.07 -19.81 31.90
C ALA A 513 14.43 -18.38 32.29
N ALA A 514 13.72 -17.38 31.77
CA ALA A 514 13.88 -15.98 32.13
C ALA A 514 13.25 -15.63 33.49
N GLY A 515 12.55 -16.55 34.18
CA GLY A 515 11.83 -16.28 35.41
C GLY A 515 10.66 -15.30 35.23
N VAL A 516 10.04 -15.29 34.06
CA VAL A 516 8.82 -14.52 33.78
C VAL A 516 7.60 -15.36 34.16
N SER A 517 6.76 -14.85 35.07
CA SER A 517 5.50 -15.51 35.38
C SER A 517 4.50 -15.32 34.26
N PHE A 518 3.87 -16.41 33.82
CA PHE A 518 2.85 -16.36 32.79
C PHE A 518 1.77 -17.41 33.02
N ALA A 519 0.59 -17.17 32.46
CA ALA A 519 -0.50 -18.15 32.43
C ALA A 519 -1.17 -18.14 31.07
N VAL A 520 -1.95 -19.18 30.76
CA VAL A 520 -2.72 -19.31 29.52
C VAL A 520 -4.20 -19.43 29.84
N LEU A 521 -5.09 -19.19 28.83
CA LEU A 521 -6.52 -19.35 28.97
C LEU A 521 -6.97 -20.82 28.77
N GLY A 522 -6.11 -21.69 28.24
CA GLY A 522 -6.47 -23.06 27.93
C GLY A 522 -7.65 -23.14 26.94
N ASP A 523 -8.69 -23.89 27.28
CA ASP A 523 -9.90 -24.06 26.49
C ASP A 523 -10.82 -22.82 26.45
N GLY A 524 -10.59 -21.83 27.34
CA GLY A 524 -11.25 -20.52 27.31
C GLY A 524 -10.78 -19.61 26.16
N GLU A 525 -9.69 -19.94 25.47
CA GLU A 525 -9.19 -19.18 24.33
C GLU A 525 -9.87 -19.63 23.02
N THR A 526 -10.36 -18.70 22.21
CA THR A 526 -10.86 -18.97 20.86
C THR A 526 -10.02 -18.23 19.79
N CYS A 527 -10.35 -18.43 18.50
CA CYS A 527 -9.71 -17.66 17.42
C CYS A 527 -9.99 -16.18 17.60
N THR A 528 -8.99 -15.34 17.35
CA THR A 528 -9.17 -13.87 17.37
C THR A 528 -10.15 -13.35 16.34
N GLY A 529 -10.65 -14.19 15.42
CA GLY A 529 -11.56 -13.81 14.34
C GLY A 529 -10.85 -13.22 13.10
N ASP A 530 -9.51 -13.06 13.11
CA ASP A 530 -8.77 -12.49 11.98
C ASP A 530 -9.10 -13.14 10.62
N PRO A 531 -9.14 -14.47 10.45
CA PRO A 531 -9.49 -15.09 9.18
C PRO A 531 -10.88 -14.71 8.67
N ALA A 532 -11.87 -14.63 9.57
CA ALA A 532 -13.23 -14.22 9.22
C ALA A 532 -13.25 -12.75 8.76
N ARG A 533 -12.63 -11.84 9.52
CA ARG A 533 -12.57 -10.43 9.19
C ARG A 533 -11.89 -10.15 7.85
N ARG A 534 -10.74 -10.78 7.59
CA ARG A 534 -10.00 -10.63 6.33
C ARG A 534 -10.74 -11.21 5.12
N ALA A 535 -11.55 -12.24 5.35
CA ALA A 535 -12.43 -12.81 4.34
C ALA A 535 -13.71 -11.97 4.09
N GLY A 536 -14.04 -11.01 4.97
CA GLY A 536 -15.25 -10.18 4.87
C GLY A 536 -16.42 -10.68 5.71
N ASN A 537 -16.28 -11.78 6.46
CA ASN A 537 -17.30 -12.21 7.41
C ASN A 537 -17.18 -11.46 8.72
N GLU A 538 -17.62 -10.21 8.70
CA GLU A 538 -17.49 -9.28 9.83
C GLU A 538 -18.34 -9.71 11.03
N LEU A 539 -19.52 -10.32 10.79
CA LEU A 539 -20.40 -10.78 11.86
C LEU A 539 -19.76 -11.94 12.65
N LEU A 540 -19.20 -12.92 11.96
CA LEU A 540 -18.46 -14.01 12.59
C LEU A 540 -17.21 -13.50 13.32
N TYR A 541 -16.53 -12.49 12.76
CA TYR A 541 -15.43 -11.83 13.44
C TYR A 541 -15.89 -11.17 14.74
N GLN A 542 -16.96 -10.38 14.70
CA GLN A 542 -17.46 -9.68 15.90
C GLN A 542 -17.91 -10.68 16.98
N MET A 543 -18.55 -11.78 16.59
CA MET A 543 -18.94 -12.84 17.53
C MET A 543 -17.74 -13.40 18.29
N LEU A 544 -16.69 -13.82 17.55
CA LEU A 544 -15.48 -14.38 18.16
C LEU A 544 -14.69 -13.35 18.95
N ALA A 545 -14.57 -12.13 18.41
CA ALA A 545 -13.80 -11.06 19.03
C ALA A 545 -14.47 -10.54 20.30
N SER A 546 -15.79 -10.34 20.32
CA SER A 546 -16.51 -9.90 21.51
C SER A 546 -16.43 -10.92 22.63
N GLN A 547 -16.60 -12.23 22.32
CA GLN A 547 -16.40 -13.31 23.27
C GLN A 547 -14.99 -13.28 23.89
N ASN A 548 -13.94 -13.12 23.06
CA ASN A 548 -12.58 -13.05 23.56
C ASN A 548 -12.33 -11.76 24.39
N VAL A 549 -12.91 -10.61 23.98
CA VAL A 549 -12.80 -9.35 24.74
C VAL A 549 -13.47 -9.49 26.11
N GLU A 550 -14.63 -10.12 26.18
CA GLU A 550 -15.33 -10.41 27.44
C GLU A 550 -14.49 -11.29 28.35
N VAL A 551 -14.00 -12.43 27.87
CA VAL A 551 -13.13 -13.33 28.63
C VAL A 551 -11.87 -12.62 29.10
N LEU A 552 -11.18 -11.86 28.24
CA LEU A 552 -9.96 -11.14 28.60
C LEU A 552 -10.20 -10.06 29.65
N ASN A 553 -11.34 -9.37 29.62
CA ASN A 553 -11.73 -8.39 30.63
C ASN A 553 -12.10 -9.09 31.96
N GLU A 554 -12.84 -10.20 31.90
CA GLU A 554 -13.27 -10.97 33.07
C GLU A 554 -12.07 -11.53 33.85
N VAL A 555 -11.08 -12.11 33.15
CA VAL A 555 -9.87 -12.65 33.79
C VAL A 555 -8.88 -11.54 34.21
N GLY A 556 -9.17 -10.29 33.94
CA GLY A 556 -8.31 -9.16 34.34
C GLY A 556 -7.01 -9.05 33.52
N ALA A 557 -7.01 -9.49 32.24
CA ALA A 557 -5.83 -9.42 31.40
C ALA A 557 -5.39 -7.96 31.15
N GLN A 558 -4.14 -7.64 31.44
CA GLN A 558 -3.56 -6.31 31.21
C GLN A 558 -2.43 -6.37 30.18
N ARG A 559 -1.53 -7.33 30.32
CA ARG A 559 -0.36 -7.54 29.46
C ARG A 559 -0.46 -8.91 28.80
N ILE A 560 -0.44 -8.90 27.48
CA ILE A 560 -0.61 -10.12 26.67
C ILE A 560 0.63 -10.29 25.80
N VAL A 561 1.23 -11.49 25.79
CA VAL A 561 2.28 -11.87 24.83
C VAL A 561 1.72 -12.85 23.81
N VAL A 562 2.05 -12.64 22.54
CA VAL A 562 1.53 -13.44 21.42
C VAL A 562 2.65 -13.89 20.48
N THR A 563 2.51 -15.08 19.86
CA THR A 563 3.47 -15.57 18.86
C THR A 563 3.04 -15.27 17.43
N CYS A 564 1.74 -15.03 17.20
CA CYS A 564 1.18 -14.82 15.88
C CYS A 564 1.03 -13.32 15.56
N ALA A 565 1.65 -12.87 14.46
CA ALA A 565 1.56 -11.48 14.01
C ALA A 565 0.11 -11.05 13.67
N HIS A 566 -0.75 -11.98 13.25
CA HIS A 566 -2.17 -11.71 13.01
C HIS A 566 -2.92 -11.50 14.33
N CYS A 567 -2.72 -12.37 15.33
CA CYS A 567 -3.28 -12.18 16.68
C CYS A 567 -2.78 -10.88 17.31
N PHE A 568 -1.48 -10.56 17.16
CA PHE A 568 -0.90 -9.31 17.61
C PHE A 568 -1.66 -8.09 17.06
N ASN A 569 -1.86 -8.05 15.74
CA ASN A 569 -2.59 -6.96 15.10
C ASN A 569 -4.06 -6.88 15.55
N THR A 570 -4.74 -8.02 15.63
CA THR A 570 -6.16 -8.07 15.96
C THR A 570 -6.41 -7.66 17.41
N ILE A 571 -5.67 -8.23 18.36
CA ILE A 571 -5.87 -7.92 19.79
C ILE A 571 -5.44 -6.47 20.09
N SER A 572 -4.28 -6.03 19.57
CA SER A 572 -3.76 -4.69 19.88
C SER A 572 -4.51 -3.56 19.20
N ARG A 573 -4.98 -3.76 17.96
CA ARG A 573 -5.51 -2.67 17.13
C ARG A 573 -6.99 -2.76 16.81
N GLU A 574 -7.57 -3.96 16.78
CA GLU A 574 -8.95 -4.16 16.34
C GLU A 574 -9.91 -4.42 17.50
N TYR A 575 -9.49 -5.14 18.57
CA TYR A 575 -10.27 -5.32 19.78
C TYR A 575 -10.64 -4.01 20.50
N PRO A 576 -9.85 -2.91 20.43
CA PRO A 576 -10.29 -1.62 20.94
C PRO A 576 -11.59 -1.09 20.35
N GLN A 577 -11.97 -1.53 19.15
CA GLN A 577 -13.26 -1.21 18.51
C GLN A 577 -14.44 -1.88 19.22
N LEU A 578 -14.17 -2.96 19.98
CA LEU A 578 -15.14 -3.77 20.73
C LEU A 578 -14.95 -3.64 22.25
N GLY A 579 -14.23 -2.61 22.72
CA GLY A 579 -14.01 -2.35 24.16
C GLY A 579 -12.82 -3.04 24.79
N GLY A 580 -12.09 -3.91 24.08
CA GLY A 580 -10.88 -4.59 24.57
C GLY A 580 -9.63 -3.72 24.46
N ARG A 581 -9.06 -3.28 25.60
CA ARG A 581 -7.85 -2.43 25.63
C ARG A 581 -6.76 -3.11 26.47
N PHE A 582 -5.81 -3.74 25.79
CA PHE A 582 -4.72 -4.51 26.40
C PHE A 582 -3.37 -4.00 25.91
N THR A 583 -2.34 -4.13 26.75
CA THR A 583 -0.94 -3.98 26.33
C THR A 583 -0.49 -5.29 25.71
N VAL A 584 -0.35 -5.31 24.38
CA VAL A 584 0.03 -6.53 23.65
C VAL A 584 1.45 -6.41 23.17
N LEU A 585 2.28 -7.41 23.45
CA LEU A 585 3.64 -7.55 22.94
C LEU A 585 3.72 -8.76 22.00
N HIS A 586 4.43 -8.61 20.92
CA HIS A 586 4.83 -9.76 20.14
C HIS A 586 5.98 -10.49 20.84
N HIS A 587 6.04 -11.82 20.79
CA HIS A 587 7.08 -12.59 21.49
C HIS A 587 8.50 -12.10 21.19
N THR A 588 8.77 -11.66 19.95
CA THR A 588 10.08 -11.12 19.58
C THR A 588 10.44 -9.81 20.29
N GLU A 589 9.45 -8.97 20.65
CA GLU A 589 9.68 -7.74 21.42
C GLU A 589 10.01 -8.08 22.87
N LEU A 590 9.22 -8.99 23.49
CA LEU A 590 9.46 -9.42 24.86
C LEU A 590 10.80 -10.15 25.00
N LEU A 591 11.07 -11.14 24.14
CA LEU A 591 12.32 -11.89 24.16
C LEU A 591 13.53 -10.98 23.93
N ASN A 592 13.43 -9.98 23.04
CA ASN A 592 14.49 -9.00 22.83
C ASN A 592 14.79 -8.19 24.10
N THR A 593 13.74 -7.79 24.83
CA THR A 593 13.90 -7.12 26.13
C THR A 593 14.59 -8.05 27.16
N LEU A 594 14.17 -9.32 27.23
CA LEU A 594 14.77 -10.28 28.16
C LEU A 594 16.24 -10.58 27.86
N VAL A 595 16.65 -10.60 26.61
CA VAL A 595 18.05 -10.71 26.20
C VAL A 595 18.82 -9.44 26.56
N ALA A 596 18.27 -8.26 26.26
CA ALA A 596 18.88 -6.97 26.60
C ALA A 596 19.08 -6.79 28.13
N ASP A 597 18.14 -7.27 28.92
CA ASP A 597 18.19 -7.26 30.40
C ASP A 597 19.12 -8.35 31.00
N GLY A 598 19.72 -9.21 30.16
CA GLY A 598 20.59 -10.31 30.59
C GLY A 598 19.85 -11.46 31.28
N ARG A 599 18.52 -11.53 31.18
CA ARG A 599 17.70 -12.64 31.73
C ARG A 599 17.72 -13.88 30.81
N LEU A 600 18.00 -13.69 29.53
CA LEU A 600 18.30 -14.75 28.56
C LEU A 600 19.68 -14.46 27.96
N VAL A 601 20.59 -15.40 28.08
CA VAL A 601 21.99 -15.24 27.64
C VAL A 601 22.32 -16.34 26.63
N PRO A 602 22.26 -16.05 25.33
CA PRO A 602 22.72 -16.98 24.29
C PRO A 602 24.24 -17.25 24.46
N VAL A 603 24.65 -18.51 24.31
CA VAL A 603 26.03 -18.94 24.48
C VAL A 603 26.56 -19.68 23.26
N GLU A 604 27.86 -19.60 23.04
CA GLU A 604 28.50 -20.42 22.00
C GLU A 604 28.36 -21.90 22.38
N PRO A 605 27.94 -22.77 21.44
CA PRO A 605 27.95 -24.21 21.65
C PRO A 605 29.38 -24.66 21.97
N GLY A 606 29.55 -25.33 23.09
CA GLY A 606 30.84 -25.88 23.46
C GLY A 606 31.33 -26.93 22.46
N ALA A 607 32.64 -27.13 22.35
CA ALA A 607 33.27 -28.08 21.43
C ALA A 607 32.75 -29.55 21.59
N ASP A 608 32.04 -29.84 22.64
CA ASP A 608 31.47 -31.15 22.98
C ASP A 608 29.98 -31.32 22.58
N ALA A 609 29.36 -30.30 21.99
CA ALA A 609 28.02 -30.42 21.44
C ALA A 609 28.08 -31.33 20.19
N GLY A 610 27.82 -32.62 20.41
CA GLY A 610 27.76 -33.62 19.34
C GLY A 610 26.88 -33.17 18.16
N ALA A 611 26.99 -33.82 17.03
CA ALA A 611 26.40 -33.51 15.72
C ALA A 611 24.85 -33.30 15.64
N GLY A 612 24.24 -32.86 16.73
CA GLY A 612 22.82 -32.57 16.93
C GLY A 612 22.56 -31.08 17.21
N GLY A 613 22.86 -30.19 16.29
CA GLY A 613 22.13 -28.95 16.14
C GLY A 613 22.52 -27.75 17.01
N GLY A 614 23.74 -27.27 16.98
CA GLY A 614 24.07 -25.90 17.40
C GLY A 614 24.09 -24.95 16.20
N THR A 615 23.56 -23.75 16.36
CA THR A 615 23.49 -22.68 15.32
C THR A 615 24.82 -22.01 14.98
N VAL A 616 25.97 -22.64 15.33
CA VAL A 616 27.31 -22.06 15.14
C VAL A 616 27.64 -21.98 13.64
N GLY A 617 27.90 -20.78 13.19
CA GLY A 617 28.30 -20.51 11.81
C GLY A 617 27.16 -20.63 10.79
N GLN A 618 25.90 -20.70 11.25
CA GLN A 618 24.76 -20.77 10.34
C GLN A 618 24.46 -19.41 9.74
N ARG A 619 24.26 -19.42 8.42
CA ARG A 619 23.77 -18.27 7.68
C ARG A 619 22.24 -18.24 7.74
N ILE A 620 21.68 -17.20 8.34
CA ILE A 620 20.25 -17.06 8.59
C ILE A 620 19.68 -15.96 7.72
N THR A 621 18.57 -16.22 7.03
CA THR A 621 17.79 -15.17 6.37
C THR A 621 16.46 -14.97 7.11
N TYR A 622 15.99 -13.72 7.20
CA TYR A 622 14.76 -13.40 7.95
C TYR A 622 13.61 -13.00 7.03
N HIS A 623 12.47 -13.62 7.25
CA HIS A 623 11.22 -13.23 6.63
C HIS A 623 10.43 -12.28 7.53
N ASP A 624 10.28 -11.01 7.12
CA ASP A 624 9.43 -10.04 7.82
C ASP A 624 7.94 -10.37 7.64
N PRO A 625 7.21 -10.81 8.68
CA PRO A 625 5.77 -11.01 8.60
C PRO A 625 5.06 -9.68 8.35
N CYS A 626 4.14 -9.65 7.39
CA CYS A 626 3.49 -8.39 6.98
C CYS A 626 2.70 -7.73 8.11
N TYR A 627 2.03 -8.50 8.96
CA TYR A 627 1.26 -7.99 10.09
C TYR A 627 2.13 -7.56 11.28
N LEU A 628 3.35 -8.07 11.41
CA LEU A 628 4.31 -7.57 12.39
C LEU A 628 5.03 -6.31 11.86
N GLY A 629 5.64 -6.41 10.68
CA GLY A 629 6.43 -5.33 10.08
C GLY A 629 5.55 -4.20 9.53
N ARG A 630 4.87 -4.41 8.37
CA ARG A 630 4.15 -3.31 7.70
C ARG A 630 3.00 -2.75 8.51
N HIS A 631 2.14 -3.60 9.07
CA HIS A 631 0.97 -3.14 9.82
C HIS A 631 1.33 -2.54 11.18
N ASN A 632 2.33 -3.09 11.87
CA ASN A 632 2.70 -2.69 13.24
C ASN A 632 4.08 -2.06 13.38
N GLN A 633 4.87 -1.93 12.30
CA GLN A 633 6.19 -1.27 12.24
C GLN A 633 7.27 -1.93 13.12
N VAL A 634 7.11 -3.19 13.51
CA VAL A 634 8.08 -3.96 14.30
C VAL A 634 9.08 -4.64 13.35
N TYR A 635 10.27 -4.06 13.20
CA TYR A 635 11.34 -4.55 12.31
C TYR A 635 12.64 -4.85 13.04
N THR A 636 12.92 -4.12 14.10
CA THR A 636 14.22 -4.13 14.83
C THR A 636 14.34 -5.32 15.78
N PRO A 637 13.40 -5.60 16.70
CA PRO A 637 13.53 -6.65 17.69
C PRO A 637 13.85 -8.05 17.13
N PRO A 638 13.21 -8.51 16.02
CA PRO A 638 13.56 -9.79 15.42
C PRO A 638 15.02 -9.88 14.95
N ARG A 639 15.57 -8.79 14.44
CA ARG A 639 16.95 -8.72 13.93
C ARG A 639 17.97 -8.65 15.07
N GLU A 640 17.64 -7.93 16.13
CA GLU A 640 18.47 -7.87 17.34
C GLU A 640 18.57 -9.24 18.01
N LEU A 641 17.46 -9.99 18.09
CA LEU A 641 17.46 -11.37 18.59
C LEU A 641 18.34 -12.28 17.75
N LEU A 642 18.24 -12.23 16.41
CA LEU A 642 19.09 -13.03 15.52
C LEU A 642 20.56 -12.65 15.67
N ALA A 643 20.87 -11.36 15.83
CA ALA A 643 22.24 -10.89 16.05
C ALA A 643 22.81 -11.27 17.43
N ALA A 644 21.94 -11.52 18.41
CA ALA A 644 22.36 -11.98 19.74
C ALA A 644 22.73 -13.48 19.78
N ILE A 645 22.37 -14.28 18.77
CA ILE A 645 22.73 -15.70 18.66
C ILE A 645 24.19 -15.79 18.23
N PRO A 646 25.08 -16.38 19.06
CA PRO A 646 26.50 -16.46 18.74
C PRO A 646 26.78 -17.24 17.44
N GLY A 647 27.62 -16.68 16.58
CA GLY A 647 28.00 -17.30 15.32
C GLY A 647 26.94 -17.25 14.22
N ALA A 648 25.77 -16.64 14.45
CA ALA A 648 24.75 -16.44 13.40
C ALA A 648 25.15 -15.30 12.46
N GLU A 649 25.10 -15.53 11.15
CA GLU A 649 25.27 -14.50 10.10
C GLU A 649 23.93 -14.16 9.48
N LEU A 650 23.45 -12.95 9.66
CA LEU A 650 22.19 -12.49 9.05
C LEU A 650 22.39 -12.11 7.57
N ALA A 651 21.79 -12.85 6.67
CA ALA A 651 21.73 -12.57 5.24
C ALA A 651 20.35 -12.04 4.84
N GLU A 652 20.21 -10.73 4.70
CA GLU A 652 18.93 -10.11 4.33
C GLU A 652 18.46 -10.53 2.93
N MET A 653 17.18 -10.83 2.79
CA MET A 653 16.57 -11.01 1.47
C MET A 653 16.55 -9.67 0.70
N PRO A 654 16.59 -9.68 -0.65
CA PRO A 654 16.49 -8.44 -1.44
C PRO A 654 15.26 -7.59 -1.11
N ARG A 655 14.12 -8.25 -0.86
CA ARG A 655 12.88 -7.58 -0.39
C ARG A 655 12.70 -7.85 1.10
N ASN A 656 13.05 -6.90 1.93
CA ASN A 656 12.96 -6.98 3.39
C ASN A 656 12.25 -5.75 3.97
N ARG A 657 11.98 -5.75 5.27
CA ARG A 657 11.33 -4.66 6.02
C ARG A 657 10.01 -4.24 5.35
N GLU A 658 9.81 -2.95 5.10
CA GLU A 658 8.60 -2.40 4.48
C GLU A 658 8.37 -2.91 3.04
N THR A 659 9.42 -3.35 2.34
CA THR A 659 9.34 -3.92 0.98
C THR A 659 9.26 -5.45 0.97
N SER A 660 9.21 -6.10 2.13
CA SER A 660 9.14 -7.56 2.27
C SER A 660 8.03 -8.16 1.40
N PHE A 661 8.33 -9.28 0.73
CA PHE A 661 7.34 -10.04 -0.03
C PHE A 661 6.48 -10.89 0.92
N CYS A 662 5.20 -11.05 0.61
CA CYS A 662 4.26 -11.81 1.44
C CYS A 662 4.56 -13.32 1.43
N CYS A 663 4.28 -14.01 2.54
CA CYS A 663 4.29 -15.48 2.58
C CYS A 663 3.07 -16.13 1.89
N GLY A 664 1.99 -15.36 1.63
CA GLY A 664 0.79 -15.85 0.97
C GLY A 664 -0.37 -16.20 1.89
N ALA A 665 -0.20 -16.26 3.21
CA ALA A 665 -1.24 -16.73 4.15
C ALA A 665 -2.36 -15.73 4.41
N GLY A 666 -2.04 -14.41 4.40
CA GLY A 666 -2.98 -13.35 4.79
C GLY A 666 -4.22 -13.27 3.90
N GLY A 667 -5.22 -12.46 4.31
CA GLY A 667 -6.47 -12.31 3.57
C GLY A 667 -7.32 -13.59 3.50
N ALA A 668 -7.18 -14.45 4.49
CA ALA A 668 -7.74 -15.79 4.54
C ALA A 668 -7.26 -16.75 3.42
N ARG A 669 -6.21 -16.35 2.67
CA ARG A 669 -5.68 -17.13 1.53
C ARG A 669 -5.09 -18.48 1.95
N MET A 670 -4.62 -18.61 3.20
CA MET A 670 -4.15 -19.90 3.74
C MET A 670 -5.23 -21.01 3.65
N TRP A 671 -6.49 -20.60 3.64
CA TRP A 671 -7.66 -21.50 3.64
C TRP A 671 -8.28 -21.70 2.25
N MET A 672 -7.65 -21.16 1.20
CA MET A 672 -8.08 -21.24 -0.19
C MET A 672 -6.98 -21.84 -1.06
N GLU A 673 -7.36 -22.52 -2.13
CA GLU A 673 -6.39 -22.97 -3.12
C GLU A 673 -5.88 -21.85 -4.02
N GLU A 674 -4.63 -21.96 -4.46
CA GLU A 674 -4.02 -21.07 -5.45
C GLU A 674 -3.92 -21.79 -6.80
N SER A 675 -4.95 -21.63 -7.63
CA SER A 675 -5.02 -22.23 -8.97
C SER A 675 -4.50 -21.34 -10.09
N VAL A 676 -4.37 -20.00 -9.83
CA VAL A 676 -3.97 -19.01 -10.85
C VAL A 676 -2.55 -18.53 -10.59
N GLY A 677 -1.70 -18.58 -11.63
CA GLY A 677 -0.31 -18.12 -11.56
C GLY A 677 0.58 -19.00 -10.67
N THR A 678 1.74 -18.46 -10.27
CA THR A 678 2.67 -19.11 -9.35
C THR A 678 2.20 -18.91 -7.90
N ARG A 679 2.41 -19.91 -7.03
CA ARG A 679 2.11 -19.76 -5.60
C ARG A 679 3.00 -18.68 -4.98
N ILE A 680 2.37 -17.83 -4.13
CA ILE A 680 3.06 -16.71 -3.48
C ILE A 680 4.18 -17.20 -2.56
N ASN A 681 3.90 -18.27 -1.78
CA ASN A 681 4.90 -18.86 -0.88
C ASN A 681 6.11 -19.43 -1.63
N ALA A 682 5.92 -20.08 -2.77
CA ALA A 682 7.01 -20.61 -3.58
C ALA A 682 7.93 -19.48 -4.11
N THR A 683 7.34 -18.37 -4.56
CA THR A 683 8.11 -17.19 -4.98
C THR A 683 8.93 -16.58 -3.83
N ARG A 684 8.36 -16.53 -2.60
CA ARG A 684 9.09 -16.03 -1.42
C ARG A 684 10.16 -17.02 -0.95
N ALA A 685 9.87 -18.32 -0.98
CA ALA A 685 10.84 -19.36 -0.65
C ALA A 685 12.04 -19.35 -1.60
N ALA A 686 11.81 -19.22 -2.91
CA ALA A 686 12.89 -19.09 -3.90
C ALA A 686 13.77 -17.85 -3.62
N GLU A 687 13.18 -16.71 -3.21
CA GLU A 687 13.94 -15.52 -2.80
C GLU A 687 14.77 -15.78 -1.53
N ALA A 688 14.20 -16.46 -0.54
CA ALA A 688 14.93 -16.85 0.67
C ALA A 688 16.11 -17.81 0.35
N MET A 689 15.89 -18.83 -0.48
CA MET A 689 16.92 -19.77 -0.90
C MET A 689 18.03 -19.09 -1.71
N SER A 690 17.69 -18.02 -2.48
CA SER A 690 18.69 -17.26 -3.24
C SER A 690 19.73 -16.53 -2.39
N THR A 691 19.46 -16.34 -1.08
CA THR A 691 20.43 -15.77 -0.13
C THR A 691 21.57 -16.74 0.20
N GLY A 692 21.40 -18.04 -0.08
CA GLY A 692 22.32 -19.09 0.33
C GLY A 692 22.33 -19.30 1.85
N ALA A 693 21.23 -19.00 2.53
CA ALA A 693 21.08 -19.21 3.96
C ALA A 693 20.78 -20.68 4.27
N ASP A 694 21.28 -21.15 5.44
CA ASP A 694 21.00 -22.48 5.98
C ASP A 694 19.63 -22.52 6.68
N VAL A 695 19.19 -21.36 7.20
CA VAL A 695 17.94 -21.22 7.94
C VAL A 695 17.13 -20.02 7.42
N VAL A 696 15.83 -20.22 7.24
CA VAL A 696 14.85 -19.15 7.02
C VAL A 696 14.15 -18.88 8.34
N ALA A 697 14.57 -17.83 9.04
CA ALA A 697 13.94 -17.41 10.29
C ALA A 697 12.59 -16.71 10.03
N THR A 698 11.62 -17.02 10.88
CA THR A 698 10.27 -16.43 10.86
C THR A 698 9.90 -15.91 12.24
N ALA A 699 8.83 -15.12 12.33
CA ALA A 699 8.23 -14.63 13.57
C ALA A 699 6.70 -14.61 13.45
N CYS A 700 6.14 -15.66 12.86
CA CYS A 700 4.69 -15.84 12.72
C CYS A 700 4.41 -17.29 12.31
N PRO A 701 3.52 -18.01 13.01
CA PRO A 701 3.24 -19.40 12.72
C PRO A 701 2.67 -19.62 11.29
N TYR A 702 1.86 -18.73 10.78
CA TYR A 702 1.40 -18.80 9.39
C TYR A 702 2.54 -18.66 8.38
N CYS A 703 3.49 -17.75 8.64
CA CYS A 703 4.67 -17.61 7.79
C CYS A 703 5.55 -18.86 7.84
N THR A 704 5.73 -19.47 9.01
CA THR A 704 6.47 -20.74 9.18
C THR A 704 5.87 -21.83 8.33
N VAL A 705 4.56 -22.06 8.42
CA VAL A 705 3.84 -23.07 7.62
C VAL A 705 4.02 -22.80 6.12
N MET A 706 3.69 -21.60 5.67
CA MET A 706 3.73 -21.25 4.24
C MET A 706 5.14 -21.35 3.64
N LEU A 707 6.16 -20.91 4.38
CA LEU A 707 7.53 -20.95 3.89
C LEU A 707 8.11 -22.37 3.94
N SER A 708 7.77 -23.18 4.93
CA SER A 708 8.15 -24.60 4.95
C SER A 708 7.61 -25.32 3.73
N ASP A 709 6.32 -25.14 3.41
CA ASP A 709 5.70 -25.72 2.23
C ASP A 709 6.31 -25.15 0.92
N GLY A 710 6.63 -23.84 0.91
CA GLY A 710 7.25 -23.19 -0.23
C GLY A 710 8.67 -23.69 -0.50
N VAL A 711 9.51 -23.84 0.53
CA VAL A 711 10.88 -24.36 0.44
C VAL A 711 10.84 -25.80 -0.06
N ALA A 712 9.98 -26.65 0.50
CA ALA A 712 9.80 -28.03 0.05
C ALA A 712 9.39 -28.10 -1.42
N ALA A 713 8.45 -27.26 -1.86
CA ALA A 713 8.00 -27.21 -3.25
C ALA A 713 9.09 -26.76 -4.23
N VAL A 714 9.89 -25.73 -3.87
CA VAL A 714 10.99 -25.26 -4.70
C VAL A 714 12.10 -26.30 -4.78
N ALA A 715 12.49 -26.91 -3.66
CA ALA A 715 13.51 -27.95 -3.63
C ALA A 715 13.10 -29.19 -4.48
N ALA A 716 11.82 -29.57 -4.44
CA ALA A 716 11.32 -30.67 -5.28
C ALA A 716 11.35 -30.34 -6.78
N SER A 717 11.14 -29.05 -7.15
CA SER A 717 11.20 -28.63 -8.56
C SER A 717 12.64 -28.60 -9.10
N ASP A 718 13.61 -28.23 -8.27
CA ASP A 718 15.03 -28.18 -8.65
C ASP A 718 15.69 -29.58 -8.70
N GLY A 719 15.22 -30.52 -7.83
CA GLY A 719 15.68 -31.92 -7.82
C GLY A 719 15.11 -32.78 -8.95
N GLY A 720 14.04 -32.33 -9.61
CA GLY A 720 13.39 -33.04 -10.72
C GLY A 720 14.06 -32.84 -12.11
N ALA A 721 15.14 -32.07 -12.22
CA ALA A 721 15.83 -31.84 -13.48
C ALA A 721 16.77 -32.99 -13.87
N ASP A 722 17.01 -33.97 -12.98
CA ASP A 722 17.78 -35.19 -13.26
C ASP A 722 16.87 -36.44 -13.14
N GLY A 723 16.25 -36.84 -14.25
CA GLY A 723 15.78 -38.20 -14.52
C GLY A 723 14.36 -38.58 -14.08
N THR A 724 13.53 -38.82 -15.10
CA THR A 724 12.28 -39.63 -15.11
C THR A 724 11.06 -39.18 -14.34
N ALA A 725 10.12 -38.61 -15.08
CA ALA A 725 8.74 -38.38 -14.69
C ALA A 725 8.04 -39.69 -14.36
N ALA A 726 7.59 -39.85 -13.10
CA ALA A 726 6.55 -40.81 -12.76
C ALA A 726 5.17 -40.12 -12.89
N ALA A 727 4.46 -40.45 -13.96
CA ALA A 727 3.11 -39.99 -14.22
C ALA A 727 2.13 -40.60 -13.22
N GLY A 728 1.39 -39.81 -12.48
CA GLY A 728 0.15 -40.21 -11.81
C GLY A 728 -1.01 -40.27 -12.83
N PRO A 729 -2.01 -41.15 -12.68
CA PRO A 729 -2.99 -41.45 -13.72
C PRO A 729 -4.14 -40.41 -13.73
N GLY A 730 -4.45 -39.90 -14.90
CA GLY A 730 -5.76 -39.40 -15.27
C GLY A 730 -5.95 -37.92 -15.54
N ALA A 731 -5.55 -37.45 -16.73
CA ALA A 731 -6.25 -36.42 -17.45
C ALA A 731 -5.81 -36.52 -18.93
N GLU A 732 -6.78 -36.70 -19.83
CA GLU A 732 -6.57 -36.79 -21.28
C GLU A 732 -6.18 -35.39 -21.86
N PRO A 733 -5.28 -35.33 -22.88
CA PRO A 733 -4.91 -34.06 -23.48
C PRO A 733 -5.89 -33.66 -24.59
N VAL A 734 -6.43 -32.46 -24.50
CA VAL A 734 -7.06 -31.78 -25.64
C VAL A 734 -5.94 -31.21 -26.50
N GLY A 735 -5.87 -31.71 -27.75
CA GLY A 735 -4.90 -31.25 -28.72
C GLY A 735 -5.18 -29.85 -29.24
N THR A 736 -4.15 -29.01 -29.31
CA THR A 736 -4.07 -27.87 -30.23
C THR A 736 -2.66 -27.82 -30.84
N ASP A 737 -2.61 -28.03 -32.15
CA ASP A 737 -1.45 -27.83 -32.99
C ASP A 737 -1.02 -26.34 -33.00
N ALA A 738 0.23 -26.05 -32.65
CA ALA A 738 0.88 -24.79 -33.01
C ALA A 738 2.38 -25.02 -33.31
N PRO A 739 2.90 -24.41 -34.39
CA PRO A 739 4.21 -24.74 -34.94
C PRO A 739 5.36 -24.10 -34.15
N ALA A 740 6.51 -24.77 -34.17
CA ALA A 740 7.77 -24.34 -33.58
C ALA A 740 8.27 -23.01 -34.17
N GLY A 741 8.56 -22.03 -33.35
CA GLY A 741 9.21 -20.77 -33.71
C GLY A 741 10.72 -20.80 -33.46
N PRO A 742 11.49 -19.98 -34.15
CA PRO A 742 12.93 -20.12 -34.32
C PRO A 742 13.75 -19.59 -33.12
N THR A 743 14.92 -20.20 -32.94
CA THR A 743 15.98 -19.88 -31.97
C THR A 743 16.47 -18.43 -32.09
N SER A 744 16.58 -17.71 -30.98
CA SER A 744 17.15 -16.36 -30.87
C SER A 744 18.68 -16.40 -30.93
N PRO A 745 19.34 -15.41 -31.54
CA PRO A 745 20.81 -15.33 -31.62
C PRO A 745 21.41 -14.78 -30.34
N ALA A 746 22.62 -15.25 -30.05
CA ALA A 746 23.48 -14.88 -28.93
C ALA A 746 23.86 -13.39 -28.95
N GLY A 747 23.78 -12.72 -27.82
CA GLY A 747 24.31 -11.37 -27.60
C GLY A 747 25.82 -11.42 -27.22
N PRO A 748 26.56 -10.31 -27.36
CA PRO A 748 28.00 -10.30 -27.39
C PRO A 748 28.69 -10.55 -26.05
N ASP A 749 29.81 -11.24 -26.17
CA ASP A 749 30.83 -11.63 -25.22
C ASP A 749 31.18 -10.53 -24.21
N ARG A 750 31.05 -10.83 -22.93
CA ARG A 750 31.80 -10.18 -21.84
C ARG A 750 32.82 -11.17 -21.33
N GLY A 751 34.09 -10.80 -21.46
CA GLY A 751 35.25 -11.60 -21.09
C GLY A 751 35.25 -12.04 -19.61
N PRO A 752 36.13 -12.98 -19.24
CA PRO A 752 36.02 -13.74 -17.99
C PRO A 752 36.42 -12.91 -16.79
N ALA A 753 35.44 -12.64 -15.91
CA ALA A 753 35.69 -12.23 -14.54
C ALA A 753 36.01 -13.47 -13.70
N GLY A 754 37.06 -13.35 -12.88
CA GLY A 754 37.73 -14.41 -12.14
C GLY A 754 36.81 -15.38 -11.41
N GLY A 755 37.24 -16.65 -11.42
CA GLY A 755 36.51 -17.77 -10.84
C GLY A 755 36.14 -17.58 -9.37
N ALA A 756 34.85 -17.54 -9.12
CA ALA A 756 34.34 -17.81 -7.80
C ALA A 756 34.46 -19.32 -7.52
N PRO A 757 34.83 -19.74 -6.29
CA PRO A 757 34.89 -21.15 -5.95
C PRO A 757 33.55 -21.83 -6.19
N ALA A 758 33.56 -23.04 -6.74
CA ALA A 758 32.39 -23.88 -6.94
C ALA A 758 31.63 -23.99 -5.62
N ARG A 759 30.37 -23.50 -5.59
CA ARG A 759 29.48 -23.63 -4.43
C ARG A 759 29.23 -25.11 -4.21
N ALA A 760 29.57 -25.60 -3.02
CA ALA A 760 29.05 -26.85 -2.50
C ALA A 760 27.53 -26.83 -2.63
N SER A 761 26.89 -27.97 -2.88
CA SER A 761 25.43 -28.12 -2.93
C SER A 761 24.83 -27.50 -1.65
N VAL A 762 24.21 -26.33 -1.78
CA VAL A 762 23.50 -25.68 -0.66
C VAL A 762 22.35 -26.61 -0.31
N GLY A 763 22.33 -27.14 0.91
CA GLY A 763 21.24 -27.96 1.41
C GLY A 763 19.93 -27.17 1.36
N VAL A 764 18.80 -27.87 1.42
CA VAL A 764 17.47 -27.24 1.55
C VAL A 764 17.44 -26.51 2.89
N PRO A 765 17.18 -25.19 2.96
CA PRO A 765 17.21 -24.46 4.23
C PRO A 765 16.10 -24.93 5.17
N GLU A 766 16.40 -25.00 6.46
CA GLU A 766 15.41 -25.19 7.49
C GLU A 766 14.55 -23.93 7.65
N VAL A 767 13.25 -24.09 7.97
CA VAL A 767 12.39 -22.98 8.33
C VAL A 767 12.06 -23.04 9.80
N ALA A 768 12.50 -22.07 10.59
CA ALA A 768 12.31 -22.05 12.04
C ALA A 768 11.83 -20.68 12.53
N ASP A 769 11.08 -20.65 13.62
CA ASP A 769 10.76 -19.41 14.31
C ASP A 769 11.97 -18.93 15.14
N ILE A 770 12.12 -17.60 15.26
CA ILE A 770 13.21 -16.98 16.04
C ILE A 770 13.25 -17.49 17.48
N ALA A 771 12.09 -17.76 18.10
CA ALA A 771 12.04 -18.28 19.46
C ALA A 771 12.68 -19.68 19.57
N VAL A 772 12.52 -20.51 18.54
CA VAL A 772 13.17 -21.83 18.50
C VAL A 772 14.68 -21.67 18.41
N LEU A 773 15.16 -20.80 17.50
CA LEU A 773 16.58 -20.53 17.32
C LEU A 773 17.23 -19.94 18.59
N LEU A 774 16.53 -19.02 19.25
CA LEU A 774 16.98 -18.43 20.51
C LEU A 774 17.08 -19.48 21.62
N ARG A 775 16.03 -20.30 21.82
CA ARG A 775 16.02 -21.38 22.81
C ARG A 775 17.20 -22.35 22.63
N ASP A 776 17.42 -22.75 21.38
CA ASP A 776 18.47 -23.71 21.02
C ASP A 776 19.89 -23.13 21.21
N SER A 777 20.01 -21.81 21.31
CA SER A 777 21.25 -21.08 21.62
C SER A 777 21.48 -20.84 23.10
N LEU A 778 20.56 -21.18 24.02
CA LEU A 778 20.76 -21.08 25.46
C LEU A 778 21.51 -22.32 25.99
N ARG A 779 22.30 -22.15 27.05
CA ARG A 779 22.82 -23.33 27.78
C ARG A 779 21.66 -24.16 28.30
N ALA A 780 21.74 -25.49 28.10
CA ALA A 780 20.92 -26.41 28.85
C ALA A 780 21.14 -26.09 30.37
N PRO A 781 20.06 -25.93 31.15
CA PRO A 781 20.24 -25.75 32.60
C PRO A 781 21.10 -26.92 33.12
N THR A 782 22.21 -26.59 33.74
CA THR A 782 23.00 -27.58 34.51
C THR A 782 22.09 -28.07 35.61
N LEU A 783 21.58 -29.31 35.47
CA LEU A 783 20.86 -30.06 36.49
C LEU A 783 21.73 -30.20 37.76
#